data_cdc8fbe5deaadfd2517acd1d85a4e9bd
#
_entry.id   cdc8fbe5deaadfd2517acd1d85a4e9bd
#
_cell.length_a   1.000
_cell.length_b   1.000
_cell.length_c   1.000
_cell.angle_alpha   90.00
_cell.angle_beta   90.00
_cell.angle_gamma   90.00
#
_symmetry.space_group_name_H-M   'P 1'
#
loop_
_entity.id
_entity.type
_entity.pdbx_description
1 polymer ?
#
loop_
_entity_poly.entity_id
_entity_poly.type
_entity_poly.pdbx_seq_one_letter_code
_entity_poly.pdbx_strand_id
1 'polypeptide(L)'
;MSRRTVAVILLAVGFLGLPANAYIGPGAGFAILGSFMVFFLAIVAAFLAVLIFPVRAVVRMVQVRRQGNHPFVKRVIILGLDGMDPELAERFMAEGKMPNFKRLAEQGCFRRLKTTLPAMSPVAWSTFATGVNPGKHNIFDFLMPDRKTNLPVLSSTRIREPERTLKLGKYVIPLQRPSIQLLRKSQPFWKILGEHWIFSHVLRVPITFPPEKFYGAELSAMCVPDLRGTQGSFTCWRTERSGAKPTGGMELVLSKSDDGFRGFIPGPQNTLSASREELVLPFELKRGADGGWELRLQGHRLPLAEKKYSEWVRLKFKAAPGVKVSGLAKFMLLKAGDAPELYMTPLNLDPENPAMPVSHPGFFSAYLAKLFGPFATLGLAEDTWALNERVLDEDAFLKQAWDFYEEREKLFFHCLSRTRQGALVFVFDHTDRIQHTFFRCLDPSHPLYGSAEAEKYRGAIEEVYLRADELLGRVLARLGRGDALMVMSDHGFKSFRRGLNLNSWLLQQGYLVCQNGSGSAEMFKDVDWSRTRAYALGLSGIYLNLKGREARGIVAPGGEAAALRKEIAQKLTGLKDPDTGETAVLRGYDAYESLHGPYLENAPDVLVGYNTGYRMDWEGTLGSASARIFSDNLKSWSGDHCIDPSCVPGVLFTNFRFSREDAWIGDIAPTVLRLFDLKVPAYMDGKPLLNDQELEEVRKR
;
A
#
# COMPACT_ATOMS: atom_id res chain seq x y z
N MET A 1 -26.06 -13.00 35.06
CA MET A 1 -24.98 -12.86 34.05
C MET A 1 -24.71 -14.20 33.38
N SER A 2 -24.78 -14.30 32.08
CA SER A 2 -24.52 -15.57 31.37
C SER A 2 -23.02 -15.93 31.43
N ARG A 3 -22.69 -17.23 31.37
CA ARG A 3 -21.28 -17.70 31.30
C ARG A 3 -20.49 -17.01 30.16
N ARG A 4 -21.16 -16.58 29.10
CA ARG A 4 -20.57 -15.81 27.99
C ARG A 4 -20.19 -14.38 28.39
N THR A 5 -20.96 -13.73 29.27
CA THR A 5 -20.66 -12.37 29.78
C THR A 5 -19.44 -12.39 30.71
N VAL A 6 -19.33 -13.43 31.53
CA VAL A 6 -18.15 -13.62 32.39
C VAL A 6 -16.88 -13.93 31.57
N ALA A 7 -17.00 -14.74 30.50
CA ALA A 7 -15.89 -15.03 29.61
C ALA A 7 -15.39 -13.79 28.88
N VAL A 8 -16.30 -12.91 28.46
CA VAL A 8 -15.94 -11.63 27.79
C VAL A 8 -15.25 -10.68 28.78
N ILE A 9 -15.71 -10.63 30.02
CA ILE A 9 -15.08 -9.84 31.11
C ILE A 9 -13.70 -10.39 31.45
N LEU A 10 -13.54 -11.71 31.57
CA LEU A 10 -12.25 -12.36 31.80
C LEU A 10 -11.28 -12.20 30.62
N LEU A 11 -11.79 -12.25 29.38
CA LEU A 11 -11.00 -11.92 28.20
C LEU A 11 -10.59 -10.44 28.19
N ALA A 12 -11.48 -9.50 28.52
CA ALA A 12 -11.14 -8.09 28.62
C ALA A 12 -10.12 -7.80 29.71
N VAL A 13 -10.22 -8.48 30.88
CA VAL A 13 -9.25 -8.35 31.97
C VAL A 13 -7.92 -9.04 31.61
N GLY A 14 -7.95 -10.17 30.91
CA GLY A 14 -6.75 -10.84 30.41
C GLY A 14 -5.98 -10.00 29.36
N PHE A 15 -6.68 -9.17 28.58
CA PHE A 15 -6.07 -8.23 27.63
C PHE A 15 -5.47 -6.97 28.30
N LEU A 16 -5.92 -6.62 29.52
CA LEU A 16 -5.35 -5.50 30.27
C LEU A 16 -4.00 -5.83 30.95
N GLY A 17 -3.64 -7.10 31.02
CA GLY A 17 -2.33 -7.57 31.53
C GLY A 17 -1.21 -7.58 30.48
N LEU A 18 -1.45 -7.10 29.25
CA LEU A 18 -0.39 -6.89 28.28
C LEU A 18 0.45 -5.69 28.75
N PRO A 19 1.77 -5.85 28.96
CA PRO A 19 2.62 -4.71 29.22
C PRO A 19 2.38 -3.71 28.09
N ALA A 20 2.18 -2.44 28.44
CA ALA A 20 2.21 -1.35 27.48
C ALA A 20 3.63 -1.33 26.90
N ASN A 21 3.89 -2.22 25.93
CA ASN A 21 5.16 -2.29 25.24
C ASN A 21 5.32 -0.98 24.47
N ALA A 22 6.24 -0.21 24.98
CA ALA A 22 6.57 1.09 24.49
C ALA A 22 6.86 1.01 22.99
N TYR A 23 6.11 1.80 22.29
CA TYR A 23 6.40 2.24 20.94
C TYR A 23 7.82 2.80 20.87
N ILE A 24 8.68 2.14 20.08
CA ILE A 24 10.03 2.62 19.78
C ILE A 24 10.11 2.95 18.27
N GLY A 25 9.61 3.83 17.94
CA GLY A 25 9.96 5.09 17.40
C GLY A 25 9.69 6.00 18.60
N PRO A 26 10.09 7.11 18.70
CA PRO A 26 10.36 7.98 19.84
C PRO A 26 9.31 7.94 21.01
N GLY A 27 9.02 6.82 21.60
CA GLY A 27 8.03 6.64 22.66
C GLY A 27 8.48 5.86 23.91
N ALA A 28 9.73 5.43 24.00
CA ALA A 28 10.24 4.62 25.12
C ALA A 28 10.34 5.34 26.48
N GLY A 29 10.18 6.65 26.52
CA GLY A 29 10.29 7.44 27.75
C GLY A 29 9.18 7.24 28.78
N PHE A 30 8.07 6.57 28.44
CA PHE A 30 6.93 6.40 29.37
C PHE A 30 6.93 5.06 30.15
N ALA A 31 7.80 4.12 29.83
CA ALA A 31 7.84 2.83 30.51
C ALA A 31 8.47 2.88 31.92
N ILE A 32 9.11 3.98 32.30
CA ILE A 32 9.88 4.08 33.55
C ILE A 32 9.10 4.76 34.68
N LEU A 33 8.11 5.59 34.38
CA LEU A 33 7.45 6.44 35.38
C LEU A 33 6.02 6.02 35.72
N GLY A 34 5.72 4.77 35.86
CA GLY A 34 4.40 4.52 36.39
C GLY A 34 3.71 3.21 36.13
N SER A 35 4.42 2.10 36.09
CA SER A 35 3.79 0.78 35.84
C SER A 35 2.63 0.48 36.80
N PHE A 36 2.68 0.87 38.07
CA PHE A 36 1.60 0.61 39.02
C PHE A 36 0.45 1.63 38.92
N MET A 37 0.73 2.90 38.81
CA MET A 37 -0.30 3.95 38.70
C MET A 37 -1.03 3.90 37.38
N VAL A 38 -0.29 3.65 36.25
CA VAL A 38 -0.89 3.45 34.92
C VAL A 38 -1.75 2.18 34.90
N PHE A 39 -1.30 1.10 35.55
CA PHE A 39 -2.07 -0.14 35.69
C PHE A 39 -3.36 0.08 36.51
N PHE A 40 -3.26 0.75 37.65
CA PHE A 40 -4.42 1.11 38.46
C PHE A 40 -5.38 2.04 37.72
N LEU A 41 -4.88 3.08 37.07
CA LEU A 41 -5.69 3.98 36.23
C LEU A 41 -6.31 3.25 35.04
N ALA A 42 -5.61 2.30 34.43
CA ALA A 42 -6.15 1.48 33.35
C ALA A 42 -7.28 0.57 33.84
N ILE A 43 -7.17 -0.02 35.05
CA ILE A 43 -8.23 -0.82 35.67
C ILE A 43 -9.44 0.08 35.97
N VAL A 44 -9.22 1.25 36.58
CA VAL A 44 -10.29 2.21 36.88
C VAL A 44 -10.96 2.68 35.57
N ALA A 45 -10.18 3.01 34.54
CA ALA A 45 -10.71 3.41 33.25
C ALA A 45 -11.50 2.28 32.57
N ALA A 46 -11.01 1.03 32.65
CA ALA A 46 -11.72 -0.14 32.14
C ALA A 46 -13.03 -0.39 32.90
N PHE A 47 -13.03 -0.26 34.20
CA PHE A 47 -14.21 -0.38 35.05
C PHE A 47 -15.24 0.73 34.73
N LEU A 48 -14.79 1.98 34.62
CA LEU A 48 -15.63 3.11 34.18
C LEU A 48 -16.16 2.91 32.77
N ALA A 49 -15.35 2.39 31.84
CA ALA A 49 -15.79 2.08 30.49
C ALA A 49 -16.90 1.03 30.47
N VAL A 50 -16.80 -0.02 31.32
CA VAL A 50 -17.84 -1.05 31.46
C VAL A 50 -19.13 -0.46 32.06
N LEU A 51 -19.03 0.43 33.07
CA LEU A 51 -20.18 1.12 33.68
C LEU A 51 -20.85 2.11 32.70
N ILE A 52 -20.05 2.82 31.91
CA ILE A 52 -20.54 3.84 30.96
C ILE A 52 -21.07 3.18 29.67
N PHE A 53 -20.65 1.94 29.38
CA PHE A 53 -21.06 1.23 28.15
C PHE A 53 -22.58 1.14 27.94
N PRO A 54 -23.41 0.72 28.93
CA PRO A 54 -24.86 0.66 28.77
C PRO A 54 -25.48 2.07 28.58
N VAL A 55 -24.94 3.08 29.29
CA VAL A 55 -25.41 4.46 29.12
C VAL A 55 -25.10 4.96 27.72
N ARG A 56 -23.89 4.73 27.21
CA ARG A 56 -23.51 5.05 25.82
C ARG A 56 -24.37 4.28 24.82
N ALA A 57 -24.70 3.03 25.10
CA ALA A 57 -25.57 2.22 24.22
C ALA A 57 -27.01 2.81 24.14
N VAL A 58 -27.57 3.24 25.27
CA VAL A 58 -28.88 3.90 25.33
C VAL A 58 -28.85 5.27 24.65
N VAL A 59 -27.86 6.11 24.96
CA VAL A 59 -27.69 7.42 24.29
C VAL A 59 -27.56 7.25 22.77
N ARG A 60 -26.76 6.27 22.34
CA ARG A 60 -26.64 5.91 20.92
C ARG A 60 -27.97 5.50 20.31
N MET A 61 -28.73 4.63 20.99
CA MET A 61 -30.03 4.18 20.49
C MET A 61 -31.01 5.35 20.31
N VAL A 62 -31.00 6.29 21.26
CA VAL A 62 -31.81 7.50 21.19
C VAL A 62 -31.35 8.44 20.07
N GLN A 63 -30.03 8.63 19.90
CA GLN A 63 -29.46 9.45 18.84
C GLN A 63 -29.77 8.89 17.45
N VAL A 64 -29.56 7.59 17.23
CA VAL A 64 -29.91 6.91 15.97
C VAL A 64 -31.40 7.05 15.65
N ARG A 65 -32.29 6.86 16.65
CA ARG A 65 -33.74 7.06 16.45
C ARG A 65 -34.11 8.50 16.14
N ARG A 66 -33.38 9.48 16.68
CA ARG A 66 -33.64 10.93 16.42
C ARG A 66 -33.16 11.38 15.04
N GLN A 67 -32.21 10.69 14.41
CA GLN A 67 -31.68 11.07 13.10
C GLN A 67 -32.67 10.84 11.95
N GLY A 68 -33.71 10.00 12.16
CA GLY A 68 -34.77 9.77 11.15
C GLY A 68 -34.28 9.09 9.87
N ASN A 69 -33.05 8.58 9.83
CA ASN A 69 -32.50 7.90 8.66
C ASN A 69 -33.14 6.53 8.49
N HIS A 70 -33.59 6.23 7.28
CA HIS A 70 -34.15 4.95 6.89
C HIS A 70 -33.27 4.25 5.86
N PRO A 71 -32.17 3.56 6.31
CA PRO A 71 -31.22 2.93 5.40
C PRO A 71 -31.92 2.02 4.37
N PHE A 72 -31.47 2.11 3.13
CA PHE A 72 -31.96 1.24 2.05
C PHE A 72 -31.39 -0.16 2.15
N VAL A 73 -30.23 -0.29 2.83
CA VAL A 73 -29.51 -1.56 3.03
C VAL A 73 -29.18 -1.77 4.50
N LYS A 74 -29.04 -3.02 4.89
CA LYS A 74 -28.59 -3.41 6.22
C LYS A 74 -27.06 -3.35 6.31
N ARG A 75 -26.38 -3.77 5.24
CA ARG A 75 -24.93 -3.90 5.16
C ARG A 75 -24.45 -3.58 3.75
N VAL A 76 -23.35 -2.85 3.66
CA VAL A 76 -22.58 -2.65 2.43
C VAL A 76 -21.29 -3.45 2.53
N ILE A 77 -21.00 -4.27 1.53
CA ILE A 77 -19.76 -5.03 1.39
C ILE A 77 -19.07 -4.50 0.13
N ILE A 78 -17.83 -4.00 0.29
CA ILE A 78 -16.98 -3.60 -0.82
C ILE A 78 -15.78 -4.54 -0.85
N LEU A 79 -15.69 -5.34 -1.90
CA LEU A 79 -14.59 -6.21 -2.21
C LEU A 79 -13.73 -5.52 -3.27
N GLY A 80 -12.62 -4.93 -2.87
CA GLY A 80 -11.63 -4.36 -3.76
C GLY A 80 -10.67 -5.44 -4.27
N LEU A 81 -10.48 -5.49 -5.58
CA LEU A 81 -9.53 -6.36 -6.28
C LEU A 81 -8.60 -5.43 -7.07
N ASP A 82 -7.54 -4.97 -6.39
CA ASP A 82 -6.60 -3.97 -6.93
C ASP A 82 -6.11 -4.36 -8.32
N GLY A 83 -6.22 -3.46 -9.28
CA GLY A 83 -5.74 -3.67 -10.65
C GLY A 83 -6.48 -4.71 -11.48
N MET A 84 -7.66 -5.21 -11.08
CA MET A 84 -8.42 -6.15 -11.92
C MET A 84 -8.81 -5.48 -13.25
N ASP A 85 -8.29 -6.02 -14.35
CA ASP A 85 -8.49 -5.48 -15.68
C ASP A 85 -9.83 -5.93 -16.28
N PRO A 86 -10.65 -5.01 -16.83
CA PRO A 86 -11.96 -5.37 -17.39
C PRO A 86 -11.87 -6.25 -18.63
N GLU A 87 -10.86 -6.09 -19.50
CA GLU A 87 -10.73 -6.90 -20.72
C GLU A 87 -10.40 -8.35 -20.38
N LEU A 88 -9.53 -8.58 -19.38
CA LEU A 88 -9.22 -9.91 -18.88
C LEU A 88 -10.43 -10.54 -18.19
N ALA A 89 -11.15 -9.77 -17.35
CA ALA A 89 -12.36 -10.24 -16.69
C ALA A 89 -13.45 -10.62 -17.70
N GLU A 90 -13.73 -9.75 -18.68
CA GLU A 90 -14.69 -10.01 -19.76
C GLU A 90 -14.32 -11.27 -20.55
N ARG A 91 -13.04 -11.43 -20.92
CA ARG A 91 -12.53 -12.61 -21.61
C ARG A 91 -12.75 -13.88 -20.79
N PHE A 92 -12.31 -13.91 -19.53
CA PHE A 92 -12.45 -15.08 -18.68
C PHE A 92 -13.91 -15.43 -18.34
N MET A 93 -14.80 -14.42 -18.22
CA MET A 93 -16.24 -14.66 -18.12
C MET A 93 -16.83 -15.27 -19.39
N ALA A 94 -16.40 -14.80 -20.57
CA ALA A 94 -16.81 -15.36 -21.86
C ALA A 94 -16.33 -16.80 -22.08
N GLU A 95 -15.10 -17.10 -21.63
CA GLU A 95 -14.52 -18.45 -21.65
C GLU A 95 -15.13 -19.39 -20.60
N GLY A 96 -16.07 -18.91 -19.75
CA GLY A 96 -16.69 -19.71 -18.68
C GLY A 96 -15.80 -19.96 -17.47
N LYS A 97 -14.64 -19.31 -17.40
CA LYS A 97 -13.67 -19.46 -16.31
C LYS A 97 -14.02 -18.65 -15.05
N MET A 98 -14.88 -17.62 -15.18
CA MET A 98 -15.34 -16.77 -14.07
C MET A 98 -16.87 -16.81 -13.94
N PRO A 99 -17.47 -17.97 -13.58
CA PRO A 99 -18.91 -18.14 -13.54
C PRO A 99 -19.61 -17.30 -12.46
N ASN A 100 -18.94 -17.02 -11.34
CA ASN A 100 -19.52 -16.22 -10.26
C ASN A 100 -19.56 -14.72 -10.62
N PHE A 101 -18.54 -14.19 -11.27
CA PHE A 101 -18.56 -12.83 -11.82
C PHE A 101 -19.59 -12.70 -12.92
N LYS A 102 -19.67 -13.66 -13.84
CA LYS A 102 -20.69 -13.68 -14.88
C LYS A 102 -22.10 -13.66 -14.29
N ARG A 103 -22.37 -14.51 -13.31
CA ARG A 103 -23.66 -14.54 -12.59
C ARG A 103 -23.96 -13.20 -11.91
N LEU A 104 -22.96 -12.58 -11.24
CA LEU A 104 -23.13 -11.29 -10.58
C LEU A 104 -23.45 -10.18 -11.60
N ALA A 105 -22.78 -10.16 -12.74
CA ALA A 105 -23.03 -9.22 -13.82
C ALA A 105 -24.44 -9.34 -14.41
N GLU A 106 -24.95 -10.58 -14.60
CA GLU A 106 -26.28 -10.85 -15.13
C GLU A 106 -27.40 -10.51 -14.14
N GLN A 107 -27.22 -10.83 -12.87
CA GLN A 107 -28.20 -10.59 -11.81
C GLN A 107 -28.21 -9.15 -11.29
N GLY A 108 -27.11 -8.48 -11.37
CA GLY A 108 -26.89 -7.11 -10.91
C GLY A 108 -26.45 -6.17 -12.04
N CYS A 109 -25.25 -5.64 -11.91
CA CYS A 109 -24.67 -4.73 -12.89
C CYS A 109 -23.16 -4.96 -13.03
N PHE A 110 -22.66 -4.83 -14.26
CA PHE A 110 -21.23 -4.69 -14.55
C PHE A 110 -21.00 -3.38 -15.30
N ARG A 111 -19.98 -2.62 -14.89
CA ARG A 111 -19.51 -1.40 -15.58
C ARG A 111 -17.99 -1.34 -15.55
N ARG A 112 -17.41 -0.80 -16.62
CA ARG A 112 -16.03 -0.34 -16.58
C ARG A 112 -15.98 0.94 -15.74
N LEU A 113 -15.15 0.96 -14.69
CA LEU A 113 -15.06 2.05 -13.72
C LEU A 113 -13.97 3.02 -14.14
N LYS A 114 -14.31 4.27 -14.43
CA LYS A 114 -13.30 5.30 -14.72
C LYS A 114 -12.39 5.47 -13.51
N THR A 115 -11.08 5.45 -13.74
CA THR A 115 -10.06 5.67 -12.72
C THR A 115 -9.70 7.16 -12.58
N THR A 116 -8.62 7.46 -11.88
CA THR A 116 -8.12 8.83 -11.62
C THR A 116 -7.06 9.25 -12.63
N LEU A 117 -6.78 10.54 -12.68
CA LEU A 117 -5.60 11.11 -13.30
C LEU A 117 -4.66 11.62 -12.18
N PRO A 118 -3.48 10.98 -12.00
CA PRO A 118 -2.98 9.77 -12.67
C PRO A 118 -3.67 8.47 -12.20
N ALA A 119 -3.56 7.42 -13.01
CA ALA A 119 -4.11 6.10 -12.75
C ALA A 119 -3.18 5.28 -11.84
N MET A 120 -3.12 5.63 -10.57
CA MET A 120 -2.24 5.01 -9.56
C MET A 120 -3.04 4.61 -8.33
N SER A 121 -2.76 3.43 -7.76
CA SER A 121 -3.47 2.92 -6.57
C SER A 121 -3.54 3.93 -5.42
N PRO A 122 -2.44 4.66 -5.02
CA PRO A 122 -2.55 5.64 -3.94
C PRO A 122 -3.52 6.78 -4.25
N VAL A 123 -3.60 7.21 -5.51
CA VAL A 123 -4.49 8.29 -5.96
C VAL A 123 -5.93 7.78 -6.06
N ALA A 124 -6.12 6.65 -6.73
CA ALA A 124 -7.43 6.05 -6.98
C ALA A 124 -8.13 5.62 -5.68
N TRP A 125 -7.44 4.93 -4.76
CA TRP A 125 -8.01 4.56 -3.47
C TRP A 125 -8.24 5.76 -2.54
N SER A 126 -7.46 6.85 -2.68
CA SER A 126 -7.76 8.10 -1.97
C SER A 126 -9.03 8.75 -2.50
N THR A 127 -9.24 8.75 -3.81
CA THR A 127 -10.49 9.20 -4.46
C THR A 127 -11.68 8.33 -4.07
N PHE A 128 -11.51 6.99 -4.10
CA PHE A 128 -12.50 6.03 -3.59
C PHE A 128 -12.95 6.37 -2.16
N ALA A 129 -11.98 6.57 -1.28
CA ALA A 129 -12.23 6.82 0.14
C ALA A 129 -13.01 8.13 0.38
N THR A 130 -12.70 9.17 -0.37
CA THR A 130 -13.13 10.55 -0.08
C THR A 130 -14.18 11.11 -1.03
N GLY A 131 -14.39 10.47 -2.19
CA GLY A 131 -15.31 10.94 -3.23
C GLY A 131 -14.88 12.24 -3.91
N VAL A 132 -13.56 12.59 -3.87
CA VAL A 132 -13.05 13.83 -4.46
C VAL A 132 -11.86 13.59 -5.37
N ASN A 133 -11.56 14.55 -6.26
CA ASN A 133 -10.38 14.50 -7.13
C ASN A 133 -9.06 14.73 -6.37
N PRO A 134 -7.90 14.42 -6.98
CA PRO A 134 -6.59 14.55 -6.34
C PRO A 134 -6.29 15.93 -5.76
N GLY A 135 -6.72 17.00 -6.40
CA GLY A 135 -6.52 18.37 -5.93
C GLY A 135 -7.21 18.69 -4.60
N LYS A 136 -8.17 17.86 -4.16
CA LYS A 136 -8.85 17.97 -2.86
C LYS A 136 -8.35 16.97 -1.82
N HIS A 137 -7.86 15.77 -2.22
CA HIS A 137 -7.32 14.82 -1.25
C HIS A 137 -5.80 14.83 -1.12
N ASN A 138 -5.08 15.61 -1.92
CA ASN A 138 -3.63 15.88 -1.80
C ASN A 138 -2.71 14.67 -2.06
N ILE A 139 -3.14 13.63 -2.74
CA ILE A 139 -2.32 12.49 -3.15
C ILE A 139 -2.27 12.46 -4.66
N PHE A 140 -1.06 12.59 -5.25
CA PHE A 140 -0.87 12.68 -6.69
C PHE A 140 0.04 11.58 -7.25
N ASP A 141 0.85 10.95 -6.37
CA ASP A 141 1.80 9.89 -6.70
C ASP A 141 2.21 9.19 -5.39
N PHE A 142 3.03 8.16 -5.42
CA PHE A 142 3.72 7.59 -4.25
C PHE A 142 4.71 8.57 -3.64
N LEU A 143 5.34 9.38 -4.48
CA LEU A 143 6.37 10.35 -4.12
C LEU A 143 5.91 11.78 -4.38
N MET A 144 6.50 12.70 -3.63
CA MET A 144 6.38 14.13 -3.86
C MET A 144 7.74 14.80 -3.59
N PRO A 145 8.05 15.95 -4.19
CA PRO A 145 9.28 16.65 -3.88
C PRO A 145 9.22 17.30 -2.48
N ASP A 146 10.27 17.16 -1.70
CA ASP A 146 10.51 18.07 -0.58
C ASP A 146 10.93 19.42 -1.14
N ARG A 147 10.12 20.45 -0.86
CA ARG A 147 10.29 21.80 -1.46
C ARG A 147 11.57 22.52 -1.03
N LYS A 148 12.25 22.06 0.05
CA LYS A 148 13.51 22.63 0.52
C LYS A 148 14.71 22.03 -0.20
N THR A 149 14.62 20.75 -0.52
CA THR A 149 15.76 19.98 -1.07
C THR A 149 15.55 19.56 -2.51
N ASN A 150 14.31 19.56 -3.01
CA ASN A 150 13.82 18.96 -4.26
C ASN A 150 13.99 17.43 -4.30
N LEU A 151 14.30 16.78 -3.17
CA LEU A 151 14.46 15.33 -3.08
C LEU A 151 13.11 14.62 -2.93
N PRO A 152 13.00 13.37 -3.37
CA PRO A 152 11.77 12.58 -3.23
C PRO A 152 11.48 12.25 -1.77
N VAL A 153 10.22 12.45 -1.36
CA VAL A 153 9.67 12.02 -0.08
C VAL A 153 8.32 11.33 -0.31
N LEU A 154 7.86 10.52 0.65
CA LEU A 154 6.55 9.87 0.53
C LEU A 154 5.42 10.91 0.52
N SER A 155 4.48 10.76 -0.40
CA SER A 155 3.31 11.62 -0.53
C SER A 155 2.23 11.33 0.51
N SER A 156 2.19 10.10 1.01
CA SER A 156 1.12 9.58 1.87
C SER A 156 1.29 9.90 3.35
N THR A 157 2.53 9.91 3.84
CA THR A 157 2.82 9.91 5.27
C THR A 157 4.07 10.74 5.58
N ARG A 158 3.99 11.51 6.67
CA ARG A 158 5.13 12.22 7.23
C ARG A 158 5.40 11.78 8.65
N ILE A 159 6.59 11.25 8.89
CA ILE A 159 7.07 10.88 10.21
C ILE A 159 7.99 12.00 10.72
N ARG A 160 7.72 12.50 11.92
CA ARG A 160 8.56 13.50 12.60
C ARG A 160 9.06 12.93 13.91
N GLU A 161 10.36 13.03 14.12
CA GLU A 161 10.97 12.68 15.40
C GLU A 161 10.52 13.64 16.51
N PRO A 162 10.64 13.23 17.80
CA PRO A 162 10.37 14.09 18.93
C PRO A 162 11.32 15.28 18.95
N GLU A 163 10.77 16.47 19.04
CA GLU A 163 11.56 17.70 19.16
C GLU A 163 12.21 17.83 20.56
N ARG A 164 11.54 17.29 21.60
CA ARG A 164 12.04 17.35 22.98
C ARG A 164 12.59 15.99 23.40
N THR A 165 13.89 15.97 23.72
CA THR A 165 14.60 14.78 24.19
C THR A 165 15.44 15.12 25.40
N LEU A 166 15.62 14.14 26.30
CA LEU A 166 16.56 14.22 27.42
C LEU A 166 17.76 13.29 27.13
N LYS A 167 18.94 13.82 27.14
CA LYS A 167 20.17 13.02 27.01
C LYS A 167 20.63 12.55 28.40
N LEU A 168 20.78 11.24 28.57
CA LEU A 168 21.28 10.60 29.80
C LEU A 168 22.43 9.65 29.41
N GLY A 169 23.66 10.14 29.49
CA GLY A 169 24.84 9.43 29.01
C GLY A 169 24.70 9.13 27.51
N LYS A 170 24.77 7.86 27.13
CA LYS A 170 24.60 7.41 25.74
C LYS A 170 23.15 7.29 25.29
N TYR A 171 22.18 7.45 26.20
CA TYR A 171 20.77 7.32 25.87
C TYR A 171 20.11 8.66 25.58
N VAL A 172 19.17 8.63 24.64
CA VAL A 172 18.32 9.75 24.26
C VAL A 172 16.87 9.35 24.59
N ILE A 173 16.31 9.97 25.61
CA ILE A 173 14.96 9.69 26.09
C ILE A 173 14.02 10.72 25.46
N PRO A 174 13.06 10.29 24.62
CA PRO A 174 12.07 11.21 24.06
C PRO A 174 11.08 11.64 25.15
N LEU A 175 10.91 12.95 25.32
CA LEU A 175 9.94 13.54 26.27
C LEU A 175 8.56 13.75 25.65
N GLN A 176 8.42 13.52 24.36
CA GLN A 176 7.15 13.54 23.63
C GLN A 176 7.13 12.42 22.57
N ARG A 177 5.94 12.00 22.20
CA ARG A 177 5.76 10.97 21.17
C ARG A 177 6.14 11.54 19.80
N PRO A 178 6.70 10.72 18.88
CA PRO A 178 6.81 11.12 17.49
C PRO A 178 5.42 11.33 16.91
N SER A 179 5.34 12.14 15.90
CA SER A 179 4.13 12.27 15.14
C SER A 179 4.25 11.51 13.82
N ILE A 180 3.25 10.70 13.54
CA ILE A 180 3.05 10.09 12.24
C ILE A 180 1.77 10.72 11.69
N GLN A 181 1.87 11.42 10.57
CA GLN A 181 0.77 12.16 9.98
C GLN A 181 0.41 11.58 8.62
N LEU A 182 -0.85 11.17 8.45
CA LEU A 182 -1.43 10.89 7.14
C LEU A 182 -1.57 12.21 6.38
N LEU A 183 -1.04 12.27 5.14
CA LEU A 183 -1.06 13.48 4.32
C LEU A 183 -2.29 13.56 3.41
N ARG A 184 -3.00 12.44 3.21
CA ARG A 184 -4.30 12.46 2.55
C ARG A 184 -5.24 13.42 3.26
N LYS A 185 -5.89 14.26 2.50
CA LYS A 185 -6.87 15.24 2.95
C LYS A 185 -8.27 14.76 2.58
N SER A 186 -9.27 15.57 2.93
CA SER A 186 -10.69 15.22 2.85
C SER A 186 -11.06 14.03 3.75
N GLN A 187 -12.30 13.95 4.12
CA GLN A 187 -12.79 12.94 5.05
C GLN A 187 -13.24 11.69 4.30
N PRO A 188 -12.76 10.49 4.64
CA PRO A 188 -13.22 9.26 4.02
C PRO A 188 -14.66 8.91 4.45
N PHE A 189 -15.41 8.26 3.57
CA PHE A 189 -16.83 7.95 3.81
C PHE A 189 -17.08 7.12 5.07
N TRP A 190 -16.18 6.21 5.43
CA TRP A 190 -16.33 5.40 6.66
C TRP A 190 -16.23 6.21 7.94
N LYS A 191 -15.55 7.35 7.91
CA LYS A 191 -15.51 8.28 9.02
C LYS A 191 -16.83 9.04 9.14
N ILE A 192 -17.42 9.45 8.00
CA ILE A 192 -18.77 10.02 7.95
C ILE A 192 -19.79 9.00 8.45
N LEU A 193 -19.72 7.74 8.01
CA LEU A 193 -20.55 6.65 8.55
C LEU A 193 -20.42 6.56 10.07
N GLY A 194 -19.18 6.65 10.58
CA GLY A 194 -18.89 6.61 12.01
C GLY A 194 -19.52 7.75 12.81
N GLU A 195 -19.59 8.97 12.25
CA GLU A 195 -20.28 10.13 12.84
C GLU A 195 -21.79 9.89 12.97
N HIS A 196 -22.34 9.05 12.07
CA HIS A 196 -23.74 8.60 12.11
C HIS A 196 -23.91 7.25 12.81
N TRP A 197 -22.93 6.81 13.61
CA TRP A 197 -22.96 5.55 14.36
C TRP A 197 -23.10 4.28 13.50
N ILE A 198 -22.76 4.35 12.23
CA ILE A 198 -22.69 3.19 11.33
C ILE A 198 -21.29 2.61 11.42
N PHE A 199 -21.19 1.40 11.98
CA PHE A 199 -19.89 0.74 12.19
C PHE A 199 -19.31 0.28 10.86
N SER A 200 -17.99 0.50 10.68
CA SER A 200 -17.29 0.06 9.48
C SER A 200 -16.06 -0.75 9.82
N HIS A 201 -15.87 -1.91 9.16
CA HIS A 201 -14.59 -2.58 9.05
C HIS A 201 -13.90 -2.11 7.76
N VAL A 202 -12.69 -1.58 7.88
CA VAL A 202 -11.88 -1.09 6.75
C VAL A 202 -10.52 -1.78 6.80
N LEU A 203 -10.31 -2.74 5.91
CA LEU A 203 -9.11 -3.56 5.94
C LEU A 203 -8.38 -3.49 4.61
N ARG A 204 -7.08 -3.27 4.71
CA ARG A 204 -6.15 -3.29 3.58
C ARG A 204 -6.45 -2.26 2.48
N VAL A 205 -7.25 -1.24 2.75
CA VAL A 205 -7.43 -0.11 1.83
C VAL A 205 -6.14 0.69 1.76
N PRO A 206 -5.60 0.96 0.55
CA PRO A 206 -4.40 1.78 0.39
C PRO A 206 -4.54 3.19 0.99
N ILE A 207 -3.41 3.78 1.38
CA ILE A 207 -3.32 5.14 1.97
C ILE A 207 -4.17 5.29 3.25
N THR A 208 -4.12 4.28 4.11
CA THR A 208 -4.74 4.29 5.45
C THR A 208 -3.71 4.23 6.57
N PHE A 209 -2.43 4.47 6.29
CA PHE A 209 -1.38 4.54 7.30
C PHE A 209 -0.94 5.99 7.55
N PRO A 210 -0.87 6.44 8.81
CA PRO A 210 -1.34 5.78 10.03
C PRO A 210 -2.88 5.70 10.07
N PRO A 211 -3.45 4.68 10.77
CA PRO A 211 -4.89 4.48 10.83
C PRO A 211 -5.61 5.66 11.47
N GLU A 212 -6.77 6.02 10.91
CA GLU A 212 -7.60 7.10 11.41
C GLU A 212 -8.55 6.62 12.52
N LYS A 213 -8.92 7.52 13.41
CA LYS A 213 -9.90 7.23 14.47
C LYS A 213 -11.31 7.49 13.97
N PHE A 214 -12.16 6.46 14.02
CA PHE A 214 -13.59 6.55 13.71
C PHE A 214 -14.38 5.45 14.45
N TYR A 215 -15.69 5.42 14.30
CA TYR A 215 -16.52 4.36 14.85
C TYR A 215 -16.45 3.11 13.95
N GLY A 216 -15.41 2.31 14.15
CA GLY A 216 -15.10 1.16 13.31
C GLY A 216 -13.81 0.47 13.70
N ALA A 217 -13.35 -0.41 12.83
CA ALA A 217 -12.06 -1.04 12.93
C ALA A 217 -11.32 -0.94 11.58
N GLU A 218 -10.04 -0.58 11.63
CA GLU A 218 -9.17 -0.39 10.49
C GLU A 218 -7.89 -1.19 10.63
N LEU A 219 -7.48 -1.84 9.54
CA LEU A 219 -6.15 -2.43 9.36
C LEU A 219 -5.50 -1.79 8.15
N SER A 220 -4.46 -1.01 8.38
CA SER A 220 -3.74 -0.27 7.33
C SER A 220 -3.06 -1.19 6.31
N ALA A 221 -2.80 -0.66 5.12
CA ALA A 221 -2.14 -1.36 4.02
C ALA A 221 -1.05 -0.51 3.36
N MET A 222 -1.12 -0.35 2.04
CA MET A 222 -0.13 0.36 1.22
C MET A 222 0.39 1.62 1.92
N CYS A 223 1.72 1.78 1.93
CA CYS A 223 2.49 2.77 2.68
C CYS A 223 2.71 2.46 4.17
N VAL A 224 2.26 1.31 4.70
CA VAL A 224 2.81 0.80 5.97
C VAL A 224 4.26 0.41 5.71
N PRO A 225 5.23 1.02 6.39
CA PRO A 225 6.64 0.68 6.19
C PRO A 225 7.02 -0.64 6.85
N ASP A 226 8.17 -1.16 6.52
CA ASP A 226 8.82 -2.21 7.29
C ASP A 226 9.38 -1.66 8.64
N LEU A 227 9.90 -2.53 9.50
CA LEU A 227 10.44 -2.12 10.80
C LEU A 227 11.67 -1.21 10.69
N ARG A 228 12.39 -1.25 9.58
CA ARG A 228 13.54 -0.39 9.28
C ARG A 228 13.12 1.00 8.79
N GLY A 229 11.82 1.19 8.50
CA GLY A 229 11.27 2.44 7.99
C GLY A 229 11.32 2.55 6.46
N THR A 230 11.63 1.46 5.76
CA THR A 230 11.60 1.41 4.28
C THR A 230 10.25 0.91 3.77
N GLN A 231 10.03 0.96 2.45
CA GLN A 231 8.82 0.41 1.82
C GLN A 231 8.99 -1.07 1.43
N GLY A 232 9.82 -1.80 2.17
CA GLY A 232 10.15 -3.19 1.98
C GLY A 232 11.57 -3.35 1.44
N SER A 233 12.50 -3.74 2.32
CA SER A 233 13.88 -4.01 1.94
C SER A 233 14.24 -5.43 2.36
N PHE A 234 14.49 -6.30 1.38
CA PHE A 234 14.92 -7.67 1.64
C PHE A 234 16.37 -7.73 2.13
N THR A 235 16.74 -8.85 2.73
CA THR A 235 18.14 -9.14 3.05
C THR A 235 18.50 -10.53 2.56
N CYS A 236 19.63 -10.64 1.89
CA CYS A 236 20.22 -11.93 1.53
C CYS A 236 21.65 -12.03 2.05
N TRP A 237 22.05 -13.25 2.39
CA TRP A 237 23.39 -13.56 2.85
C TRP A 237 24.00 -14.60 1.92
N ARG A 238 25.28 -14.36 1.57
CA ARG A 238 26.09 -15.23 0.75
C ARG A 238 27.44 -15.49 1.41
N THR A 239 28.12 -16.53 1.02
CA THR A 239 29.49 -16.80 1.51
C THR A 239 30.54 -15.87 0.89
N GLU A 240 30.23 -15.32 -0.29
CA GLU A 240 31.05 -14.34 -0.99
C GLU A 240 30.16 -13.23 -1.59
N ARG A 241 30.69 -12.05 -1.78
CA ARG A 241 29.94 -10.96 -2.42
C ARG A 241 29.73 -11.23 -3.90
N SER A 242 28.53 -10.97 -4.40
CA SER A 242 28.22 -11.05 -5.84
C SER A 242 28.89 -9.95 -6.65
N GLY A 243 29.34 -8.86 -5.99
CA GLY A 243 29.86 -7.65 -6.64
C GLY A 243 28.76 -6.69 -7.08
N ALA A 244 27.50 -7.12 -7.13
CA ALA A 244 26.37 -6.25 -7.40
C ALA A 244 25.83 -5.63 -6.09
N LYS A 245 25.35 -4.39 -6.18
CA LYS A 245 24.58 -3.75 -5.10
C LYS A 245 23.11 -3.84 -5.46
N PRO A 246 22.33 -4.70 -4.79
CA PRO A 246 20.94 -4.87 -5.16
C PRO A 246 20.12 -3.62 -4.85
N THR A 247 19.19 -3.28 -5.74
CA THR A 247 18.20 -2.23 -5.51
C THR A 247 17.08 -2.77 -4.62
N GLY A 248 16.65 -1.98 -3.63
CA GLY A 248 15.57 -2.38 -2.72
C GLY A 248 15.91 -3.50 -1.75
N GLY A 249 17.17 -3.85 -1.58
CA GLY A 249 17.64 -4.91 -0.67
C GLY A 249 19.07 -4.75 -0.21
N MET A 250 19.51 -5.72 0.57
CA MET A 250 20.88 -5.78 1.11
C MET A 250 21.49 -7.15 0.87
N GLU A 251 22.72 -7.18 0.37
CA GLU A 251 23.55 -8.37 0.32
C GLU A 251 24.62 -8.29 1.43
N LEU A 252 24.64 -9.31 2.28
CA LEU A 252 25.57 -9.43 3.40
C LEU A 252 26.40 -10.72 3.25
N VAL A 253 27.61 -10.72 3.85
CA VAL A 253 28.51 -11.87 3.79
C VAL A 253 28.40 -12.68 5.08
N LEU A 254 28.26 -13.99 4.93
CA LEU A 254 28.35 -14.97 6.01
C LEU A 254 29.82 -15.18 6.42
N SER A 255 30.09 -15.07 7.71
CA SER A 255 31.39 -15.40 8.26
C SER A 255 31.48 -16.91 8.57
N LYS A 256 32.49 -17.58 8.07
CA LYS A 256 32.71 -19.02 8.33
C LYS A 256 33.00 -19.25 9.82
N SER A 257 32.46 -20.33 10.38
CA SER A 257 32.71 -20.82 11.73
C SER A 257 33.04 -22.33 11.70
N ASP A 258 33.45 -22.92 12.83
CA ASP A 258 33.91 -24.30 12.88
C ASP A 258 32.87 -25.32 12.41
N ASP A 259 31.59 -25.06 12.64
CA ASP A 259 30.46 -25.96 12.34
C ASP A 259 29.38 -25.34 11.41
N GLY A 260 29.74 -24.28 10.67
CA GLY A 260 28.84 -23.62 9.76
C GLY A 260 29.20 -22.17 9.46
N PHE A 261 28.23 -21.26 9.59
CA PHE A 261 28.39 -19.84 9.30
C PHE A 261 27.71 -18.99 10.36
N ARG A 262 28.20 -17.76 10.50
CA ARG A 262 27.62 -16.71 11.36
C ARG A 262 27.25 -15.51 10.52
N GLY A 263 26.16 -14.86 10.92
CA GLY A 263 25.73 -13.60 10.33
C GLY A 263 24.99 -12.74 11.35
N PHE A 264 24.53 -11.61 10.89
CA PHE A 264 23.65 -10.74 11.66
C PHE A 264 22.48 -10.25 10.82
N ILE A 265 21.33 -10.08 11.45
CA ILE A 265 20.13 -9.52 10.85
C ILE A 265 20.13 -8.03 11.15
N PRO A 266 20.14 -7.15 10.12
CA PRO A 266 20.00 -5.71 10.29
C PRO A 266 18.58 -5.37 10.76
N GLY A 267 18.48 -4.54 11.78
CA GLY A 267 17.22 -4.08 12.35
C GLY A 267 16.95 -2.60 12.11
N PRO A 268 16.08 -2.00 12.88
CA PRO A 268 15.82 -0.56 12.80
C PRO A 268 16.95 0.25 13.42
N GLN A 269 17.06 1.52 13.03
CA GLN A 269 17.96 2.48 13.64
C GLN A 269 17.58 2.69 15.12
N ASN A 270 18.57 2.68 16.02
CA ASN A 270 18.36 2.90 17.45
C ASN A 270 18.17 4.39 17.78
N THR A 271 16.97 4.89 17.74
CA THR A 271 16.66 6.30 18.07
C THR A 271 16.81 6.62 19.56
N LEU A 272 16.99 5.60 20.43
CA LEU A 272 17.24 5.78 21.87
C LEU A 272 18.74 5.87 22.18
N SER A 273 19.60 5.71 21.20
CA SER A 273 21.05 5.88 21.35
C SER A 273 21.49 7.20 20.70
N ALA A 274 22.45 7.89 21.34
CA ALA A 274 23.02 9.10 20.80
C ALA A 274 23.83 8.84 19.51
N SER A 275 24.40 7.64 19.36
CA SER A 275 25.11 7.18 18.16
C SER A 275 24.19 6.76 17.02
N ARG A 276 22.90 6.53 17.33
CA ARG A 276 21.89 6.09 16.33
C ARG A 276 22.35 4.89 15.50
N GLU A 277 23.12 3.98 16.10
CA GLU A 277 23.55 2.74 15.44
C GLU A 277 22.36 1.89 15.01
N GLU A 278 22.55 1.11 13.95
CA GLU A 278 21.56 0.11 13.54
C GLU A 278 21.55 -1.03 14.57
N LEU A 279 20.35 -1.43 15.00
CA LEU A 279 20.19 -2.61 15.85
C LEU A 279 20.45 -3.86 15.03
N VAL A 280 21.16 -4.81 15.61
CA VAL A 280 21.51 -6.06 14.93
C VAL A 280 21.17 -7.28 15.80
N LEU A 281 20.82 -8.39 15.15
CA LEU A 281 20.64 -9.67 15.79
C LEU A 281 21.63 -10.70 15.21
N PRO A 282 22.50 -11.28 16.02
CA PRO A 282 23.38 -12.35 15.54
C PRO A 282 22.57 -13.63 15.32
N PHE A 283 22.99 -14.41 14.34
CA PHE A 283 22.50 -15.75 14.07
C PHE A 283 23.65 -16.68 13.67
N GLU A 284 23.38 -17.98 13.80
CA GLU A 284 24.24 -19.04 13.31
C GLU A 284 23.45 -19.90 12.30
N LEU A 285 24.11 -20.26 11.21
CA LEU A 285 23.62 -21.22 10.23
C LEU A 285 24.49 -22.47 10.32
N LYS A 286 23.93 -23.56 10.87
CA LYS A 286 24.65 -24.79 11.19
C LYS A 286 24.11 -26.00 10.40
N ARG A 287 24.95 -27.00 10.22
CA ARG A 287 24.48 -28.28 9.72
C ARG A 287 23.67 -28.98 10.83
N GLY A 288 22.45 -29.39 10.47
CA GLY A 288 21.61 -30.25 11.33
C GLY A 288 22.11 -31.70 11.36
N ALA A 289 21.54 -32.49 12.23
CA ALA A 289 21.89 -33.90 12.38
C ALA A 289 21.54 -34.73 11.12
N ASP A 290 20.59 -34.26 10.31
CA ASP A 290 20.13 -34.84 9.06
C ASP A 290 20.96 -34.35 7.84
N GLY A 291 22.02 -33.56 8.07
CA GLY A 291 22.83 -32.94 7.02
C GLY A 291 22.22 -31.67 6.36
N GLY A 292 20.99 -31.34 6.72
CA GLY A 292 20.33 -30.08 6.31
C GLY A 292 20.89 -28.84 7.00
N TRP A 293 20.40 -27.66 6.64
CA TRP A 293 20.79 -26.42 7.31
C TRP A 293 19.75 -26.02 8.39
N GLU A 294 20.24 -25.59 9.54
CA GLU A 294 19.44 -25.07 10.66
C GLU A 294 19.86 -23.63 10.97
N LEU A 295 18.91 -22.69 10.93
CA LEU A 295 19.11 -21.32 11.38
C LEU A 295 18.86 -21.24 12.89
N ARG A 296 19.87 -20.80 13.65
CA ARG A 296 19.80 -20.60 15.12
C ARG A 296 19.85 -19.12 15.45
N LEU A 297 18.77 -18.63 16.07
CA LEU A 297 18.68 -17.23 16.49
C LEU A 297 17.74 -17.09 17.70
N GLN A 298 18.15 -16.30 18.67
CA GLN A 298 17.34 -15.98 19.88
C GLN A 298 16.74 -17.20 20.60
N GLY A 299 17.44 -18.35 20.58
CA GLY A 299 16.97 -19.61 21.16
C GLY A 299 16.06 -20.43 20.25
N HIS A 300 15.68 -19.93 19.08
CA HIS A 300 14.96 -20.70 18.08
C HIS A 300 15.93 -21.54 17.25
N ARG A 301 15.48 -22.73 16.86
CA ARG A 301 16.13 -23.62 15.90
C ARG A 301 15.16 -23.86 14.76
N LEU A 302 15.51 -23.40 13.58
CA LEU A 302 14.67 -23.42 12.38
C LEU A 302 15.32 -24.29 11.34
N PRO A 303 14.82 -25.50 11.09
CA PRO A 303 15.29 -26.29 9.96
C PRO A 303 14.91 -25.55 8.66
N LEU A 304 15.88 -25.40 7.77
CA LEU A 304 15.70 -24.75 6.49
C LEU A 304 15.84 -25.75 5.35
N ALA A 305 14.85 -25.79 4.49
CA ALA A 305 14.92 -26.50 3.21
C ALA A 305 15.12 -25.51 2.06
N GLU A 306 15.86 -25.95 1.03
CA GLU A 306 16.07 -25.14 -0.16
C GLU A 306 14.75 -24.78 -0.83
N LYS A 307 14.59 -23.49 -1.19
CA LYS A 307 13.40 -22.93 -1.83
C LYS A 307 12.08 -23.11 -1.06
N LYS A 308 12.16 -23.28 0.26
CA LYS A 308 10.96 -23.31 1.13
C LYS A 308 11.03 -22.21 2.18
N TYR A 309 9.94 -21.45 2.30
CA TYR A 309 9.81 -20.44 3.34
C TYR A 309 9.62 -21.09 4.71
N SER A 310 10.24 -20.52 5.73
CA SER A 310 9.91 -20.80 7.12
C SER A 310 8.51 -20.26 7.45
N GLU A 311 7.96 -20.66 8.60
CA GLU A 311 6.89 -19.92 9.23
C GLU A 311 7.37 -18.52 9.64
N TRP A 312 6.44 -17.62 10.01
CA TRP A 312 6.78 -16.32 10.54
C TRP A 312 7.64 -16.42 11.81
N VAL A 313 8.79 -15.79 11.80
CA VAL A 313 9.72 -15.72 12.93
C VAL A 313 9.66 -14.35 13.58
N ARG A 314 9.39 -14.30 14.89
CA ARG A 314 9.40 -13.06 15.64
C ARG A 314 10.82 -12.71 16.07
N LEU A 315 11.30 -11.56 15.65
CA LEU A 315 12.63 -11.03 15.89
C LEU A 315 12.55 -9.87 16.89
N LYS A 316 13.32 -9.94 18.00
CA LYS A 316 13.30 -8.94 19.08
C LYS A 316 14.64 -8.23 19.16
N PHE A 317 14.68 -6.99 18.76
CA PHE A 317 15.86 -6.13 18.82
C PHE A 317 15.91 -5.36 20.13
N LYS A 318 17.06 -5.38 20.83
CA LYS A 318 17.23 -4.70 22.12
C LYS A 318 17.73 -3.28 21.89
N ALA A 319 16.88 -2.28 22.10
CA ALA A 319 17.20 -0.87 21.90
C ALA A 319 17.79 -0.19 23.16
N ALA A 320 17.35 -0.61 24.35
CA ALA A 320 17.88 -0.14 25.65
C ALA A 320 17.61 -1.22 26.72
N PRO A 321 18.16 -1.11 27.94
CA PRO A 321 17.80 -1.99 29.04
C PRO A 321 16.27 -2.02 29.26
N GLY A 322 15.69 -3.22 29.17
CA GLY A 322 14.23 -3.39 29.30
C GLY A 322 13.41 -3.01 28.06
N VAL A 323 14.00 -2.40 27.02
CA VAL A 323 13.29 -1.93 25.84
C VAL A 323 13.66 -2.77 24.61
N LYS A 324 12.64 -3.42 24.01
CA LYS A 324 12.80 -4.26 22.83
C LYS A 324 11.82 -3.82 21.74
N VAL A 325 12.26 -3.89 20.47
CA VAL A 325 11.43 -3.72 19.30
C VAL A 325 11.21 -5.06 18.63
N SER A 326 9.97 -5.34 18.23
CA SER A 326 9.59 -6.62 17.64
C SER A 326 9.24 -6.47 16.16
N GLY A 327 9.75 -7.37 15.34
CA GLY A 327 9.40 -7.52 13.94
C GLY A 327 9.12 -8.98 13.57
N LEU A 328 8.61 -9.19 12.37
CA LEU A 328 8.36 -10.51 11.79
C LEU A 328 9.08 -10.65 10.47
N ALA A 329 9.69 -11.81 10.25
CA ALA A 329 10.25 -12.17 8.94
C ALA A 329 10.06 -13.67 8.67
N LYS A 330 10.07 -14.04 7.39
CA LYS A 330 10.21 -15.42 6.92
C LYS A 330 11.60 -15.58 6.34
N PHE A 331 12.17 -16.77 6.49
CA PHE A 331 13.47 -17.13 5.97
C PHE A 331 13.34 -18.21 4.91
N MET A 332 14.23 -18.19 3.94
CA MET A 332 14.32 -19.22 2.91
C MET A 332 15.78 -19.46 2.55
N LEU A 333 16.16 -20.72 2.46
CA LEU A 333 17.44 -21.10 1.91
C LEU A 333 17.35 -21.05 0.38
N LEU A 334 18.04 -20.10 -0.24
CA LEU A 334 18.07 -19.97 -1.70
C LEU A 334 18.86 -21.09 -2.35
N LYS A 335 19.98 -21.46 -1.70
CA LYS A 335 20.88 -22.50 -2.14
C LYS A 335 21.41 -23.27 -0.94
N ALA A 336 21.34 -24.60 -0.99
CA ALA A 336 21.99 -25.51 -0.06
C ALA A 336 23.44 -25.83 -0.54
N GLY A 337 24.12 -26.73 0.13
CA GLY A 337 25.50 -27.11 -0.22
C GLY A 337 26.52 -26.46 0.72
N ASP A 338 27.80 -26.39 0.29
CA ASP A 338 28.89 -25.89 1.14
C ASP A 338 29.02 -24.37 1.16
N ALA A 339 28.40 -23.71 0.19
CA ALA A 339 28.25 -22.25 0.10
C ALA A 339 26.75 -21.89 0.14
N PRO A 340 26.12 -21.92 1.33
CA PRO A 340 24.69 -21.66 1.45
C PRO A 340 24.37 -20.18 1.18
N GLU A 341 23.21 -19.95 0.57
CA GLU A 341 22.65 -18.63 0.38
C GLU A 341 21.32 -18.54 1.14
N LEU A 342 21.17 -17.52 1.98
CA LEU A 342 19.99 -17.31 2.81
C LEU A 342 19.28 -16.02 2.39
N TYR A 343 17.96 -16.08 2.31
CA TYR A 343 17.08 -14.94 2.08
C TYR A 343 16.19 -14.71 3.33
N MET A 344 15.91 -13.46 3.61
CA MET A 344 14.92 -13.01 4.58
C MET A 344 13.98 -11.99 3.93
N THR A 345 12.68 -12.17 4.10
CA THR A 345 11.68 -11.18 3.70
C THR A 345 11.95 -9.82 4.35
N PRO A 346 11.43 -8.72 3.79
CA PRO A 346 11.40 -7.45 4.51
C PRO A 346 10.89 -7.63 5.95
N LEU A 347 11.44 -6.87 6.89
CA LEU A 347 11.19 -7.01 8.31
C LEU A 347 9.84 -6.36 8.69
N ASN A 348 8.77 -7.11 8.63
CA ASN A 348 7.42 -6.64 8.93
C ASN A 348 7.28 -6.13 10.37
N LEU A 349 6.36 -5.21 10.61
CA LEU A 349 5.93 -4.84 11.97
C LEU A 349 5.21 -6.03 12.61
N ASP A 350 5.52 -6.34 13.87
CA ASP A 350 4.82 -7.41 14.62
C ASP A 350 3.37 -6.98 14.90
N PRO A 351 2.33 -7.61 14.33
CA PRO A 351 0.94 -7.19 14.53
C PRO A 351 0.45 -7.32 15.99
N GLU A 352 1.10 -8.14 16.80
CA GLU A 352 0.79 -8.24 18.25
C GLU A 352 1.39 -7.07 19.03
N ASN A 353 2.57 -6.58 18.64
CA ASN A 353 3.28 -5.48 19.30
C ASN A 353 3.87 -4.52 18.26
N PRO A 354 3.03 -3.84 17.47
CA PRO A 354 3.52 -3.04 16.36
C PRO A 354 4.30 -1.82 16.88
N ALA A 355 5.51 -1.63 16.35
CA ALA A 355 6.36 -0.47 16.65
C ALA A 355 5.78 0.86 16.11
N MET A 356 4.87 0.78 15.16
CA MET A 356 4.09 1.89 14.61
C MET A 356 2.61 1.49 14.56
N PRO A 357 1.65 2.43 14.68
CA PRO A 357 0.23 2.08 14.66
C PRO A 357 -0.17 1.54 13.28
N VAL A 358 -0.60 0.28 13.22
CA VAL A 358 -1.08 -0.38 11.98
C VAL A 358 -2.58 -0.61 11.98
N SER A 359 -3.25 -0.36 13.11
CA SER A 359 -4.69 -0.59 13.22
C SER A 359 -5.39 0.42 14.12
N HIS A 360 -6.69 0.60 13.89
CA HIS A 360 -7.61 1.28 14.78
C HIS A 360 -8.83 0.36 15.06
N PRO A 361 -9.23 0.15 16.33
CA PRO A 361 -8.48 0.48 17.57
C PRO A 361 -7.08 -0.16 17.61
N GLY A 362 -6.16 0.41 18.39
CA GLY A 362 -4.76 -0.06 18.40
C GLY A 362 -4.55 -1.55 18.74
N PHE A 363 -5.51 -2.17 19.40
CA PHE A 363 -5.48 -3.61 19.71
C PHE A 363 -6.00 -4.50 18.56
N PHE A 364 -6.55 -3.93 17.50
CA PHE A 364 -7.24 -4.74 16.48
C PHE A 364 -6.28 -5.65 15.71
N SER A 365 -5.07 -5.19 15.37
CA SER A 365 -4.05 -6.04 14.75
C SER A 365 -3.62 -7.19 15.67
N ALA A 366 -3.43 -6.90 16.96
CA ALA A 366 -3.12 -7.94 17.94
C ALA A 366 -4.26 -8.94 18.12
N TYR A 367 -5.51 -8.48 18.11
CA TYR A 367 -6.69 -9.35 18.15
C TYR A 367 -6.71 -10.32 16.96
N LEU A 368 -6.47 -9.82 15.74
CA LEU A 368 -6.42 -10.65 14.53
C LEU A 368 -5.25 -11.65 14.58
N ALA A 369 -4.07 -11.19 15.01
CA ALA A 369 -2.89 -12.07 15.14
C ALA A 369 -3.06 -13.18 16.20
N LYS A 370 -3.78 -12.91 17.27
CA LYS A 370 -4.13 -13.94 18.28
C LYS A 370 -5.11 -14.99 17.77
N LEU A 371 -5.96 -14.64 16.80
CA LEU A 371 -6.93 -15.57 16.23
C LEU A 371 -6.36 -16.41 15.10
N PHE A 372 -5.51 -15.81 14.25
CA PHE A 372 -5.09 -16.41 12.98
C PHE A 372 -3.59 -16.66 12.87
N GLY A 373 -2.83 -16.29 13.88
CA GLY A 373 -1.36 -16.28 13.84
C GLY A 373 -0.81 -14.97 13.28
N PRO A 374 0.52 -14.84 13.22
CA PRO A 374 1.20 -13.72 12.59
C PRO A 374 0.80 -13.58 11.12
N PHE A 375 0.78 -12.35 10.62
CA PHE A 375 0.47 -12.05 9.23
C PHE A 375 1.30 -10.86 8.71
N ALA A 376 1.40 -10.72 7.39
CA ALA A 376 2.11 -9.62 6.76
C ALA A 376 1.47 -8.27 7.04
N THR A 377 2.23 -7.35 7.61
CA THR A 377 1.80 -5.97 7.92
C THR A 377 2.38 -4.94 6.95
N LEU A 378 3.43 -5.27 6.22
CA LEU A 378 4.03 -4.41 5.20
C LEU A 378 2.99 -4.02 4.15
N GLY A 379 3.01 -2.76 3.73
CA GLY A 379 2.04 -2.23 2.77
C GLY A 379 2.05 -2.96 1.44
N LEU A 380 3.22 -3.23 0.91
CA LEU A 380 3.50 -4.03 -0.28
C LEU A 380 4.29 -5.25 0.18
N ALA A 381 3.59 -6.32 0.55
CA ALA A 381 4.18 -7.43 1.28
C ALA A 381 4.96 -8.40 0.37
N GLU A 382 4.52 -8.57 -0.87
CA GLU A 382 5.16 -9.41 -1.87
C GLU A 382 6.47 -8.76 -2.35
N ASP A 383 7.59 -9.50 -2.25
CA ASP A 383 8.93 -8.96 -2.48
C ASP A 383 9.29 -8.88 -3.97
N THR A 384 8.72 -7.89 -4.63
CA THR A 384 8.99 -7.60 -6.04
C THR A 384 10.43 -7.15 -6.29
N TRP A 385 11.08 -6.53 -5.30
CA TRP A 385 12.48 -6.12 -5.43
C TRP A 385 13.41 -7.33 -5.47
N ALA A 386 13.24 -8.29 -4.56
CA ALA A 386 14.06 -9.51 -4.57
C ALA A 386 13.88 -10.30 -5.87
N LEU A 387 12.68 -10.30 -6.45
CA LEU A 387 12.43 -10.89 -7.76
C LEU A 387 13.11 -10.11 -8.89
N ASN A 388 12.98 -8.78 -8.93
CA ASN A 388 13.62 -7.94 -9.94
C ASN A 388 15.16 -8.03 -9.94
N GLU A 389 15.74 -8.21 -8.75
CA GLU A 389 17.17 -8.37 -8.54
C GLU A 389 17.63 -9.86 -8.68
N ARG A 390 16.73 -10.76 -9.10
CA ARG A 390 17.01 -12.20 -9.27
C ARG A 390 17.53 -12.91 -8.03
N VAL A 391 17.19 -12.38 -6.84
CA VAL A 391 17.41 -13.06 -5.55
C VAL A 391 16.34 -14.12 -5.32
N LEU A 392 15.10 -13.82 -5.66
CA LEU A 392 14.00 -14.79 -5.75
C LEU A 392 13.76 -15.18 -7.21
N ASP A 393 13.38 -16.43 -7.42
CA ASP A 393 12.76 -16.85 -8.66
C ASP A 393 11.23 -16.67 -8.63
N GLU A 394 10.58 -16.86 -9.76
CA GLU A 394 9.13 -16.71 -9.92
C GLU A 394 8.33 -17.70 -9.07
N ASP A 395 8.84 -18.94 -8.87
CA ASP A 395 8.18 -19.94 -8.01
C ASP A 395 8.16 -19.48 -6.56
N ALA A 396 9.27 -18.95 -6.06
CA ALA A 396 9.37 -18.40 -4.69
C ALA A 396 8.49 -17.16 -4.51
N PHE A 397 8.43 -16.29 -5.51
CA PHE A 397 7.56 -15.11 -5.49
C PHE A 397 6.08 -15.51 -5.49
N LEU A 398 5.64 -16.41 -6.37
CA LEU A 398 4.27 -16.91 -6.40
C LEU A 398 3.87 -17.59 -5.09
N LYS A 399 4.77 -18.43 -4.53
CA LYS A 399 4.52 -19.06 -3.23
C LYS A 399 4.29 -18.02 -2.13
N GLN A 400 5.10 -16.95 -2.10
CA GLN A 400 4.94 -15.85 -1.14
C GLN A 400 3.61 -15.13 -1.36
N ALA A 401 3.25 -14.82 -2.61
CA ALA A 401 2.01 -14.16 -2.95
C ALA A 401 0.80 -14.99 -2.50
N TRP A 402 0.79 -16.29 -2.74
CA TRP A 402 -0.31 -17.17 -2.33
C TRP A 402 -0.39 -17.35 -0.81
N ASP A 403 0.73 -17.42 -0.10
CA ASP A 403 0.73 -17.46 1.36
C ASP A 403 0.05 -16.19 1.94
N PHE A 404 0.38 -15.02 1.40
CA PHE A 404 -0.23 -13.76 1.85
C PHE A 404 -1.70 -13.64 1.42
N TYR A 405 -2.07 -14.20 0.26
CA TYR A 405 -3.48 -14.27 -0.13
C TYR A 405 -4.31 -15.05 0.88
N GLU A 406 -3.84 -16.23 1.32
CA GLU A 406 -4.52 -17.06 2.30
C GLU A 406 -4.62 -16.37 3.67
N GLU A 407 -3.59 -15.64 4.12
CA GLU A 407 -3.63 -14.82 5.32
C GLU A 407 -4.76 -13.79 5.22
N ARG A 408 -4.82 -13.03 4.11
CA ARG A 408 -5.82 -11.99 3.86
C ARG A 408 -7.23 -12.56 3.75
N GLU A 409 -7.39 -13.70 3.13
CA GLU A 409 -8.69 -14.38 3.01
C GLU A 409 -9.25 -14.77 4.37
N LYS A 410 -8.45 -15.30 5.28
CA LYS A 410 -8.84 -15.61 6.68
C LYS A 410 -9.34 -14.35 7.40
N LEU A 411 -8.61 -13.24 7.28
CA LEU A 411 -8.97 -11.95 7.88
C LEU A 411 -10.28 -11.42 7.31
N PHE A 412 -10.44 -11.47 5.99
CA PHE A 412 -11.64 -11.01 5.28
C PHE A 412 -12.89 -11.78 5.73
N PHE A 413 -12.88 -13.11 5.67
CA PHE A 413 -14.06 -13.89 6.05
C PHE A 413 -14.40 -13.78 7.53
N HIS A 414 -13.39 -13.60 8.40
CA HIS A 414 -13.66 -13.28 9.80
C HIS A 414 -14.43 -11.97 9.94
N CYS A 415 -13.98 -10.90 9.31
CA CYS A 415 -14.65 -9.59 9.36
C CYS A 415 -16.03 -9.64 8.69
N LEU A 416 -16.16 -10.34 7.56
CA LEU A 416 -17.44 -10.55 6.87
C LEU A 416 -18.48 -11.22 7.79
N SER A 417 -18.07 -12.22 8.56
CA SER A 417 -18.96 -12.92 9.51
C SER A 417 -19.35 -12.05 10.71
N ARG A 418 -18.51 -11.07 11.08
CA ARG A 418 -18.72 -10.17 12.22
C ARG A 418 -19.48 -8.90 11.85
N THR A 419 -19.40 -8.47 10.61
CA THR A 419 -20.11 -7.30 10.10
C THR A 419 -21.56 -7.69 9.80
N ARG A 420 -22.44 -7.60 10.80
CA ARG A 420 -23.86 -7.92 10.63
C ARG A 420 -24.68 -6.76 10.08
N GLN A 421 -24.22 -5.53 10.28
CA GLN A 421 -24.78 -4.27 9.78
C GLN A 421 -23.66 -3.23 9.64
N GLY A 422 -23.85 -2.22 8.80
CA GLY A 422 -22.86 -1.20 8.52
C GLY A 422 -22.01 -1.54 7.29
N ALA A 423 -20.75 -1.17 7.25
CA ALA A 423 -19.90 -1.36 6.09
C ALA A 423 -18.72 -2.32 6.36
N LEU A 424 -18.38 -3.13 5.36
CA LEU A 424 -17.14 -3.87 5.26
C LEU A 424 -16.43 -3.46 3.97
N VAL A 425 -15.25 -2.94 4.06
CA VAL A 425 -14.36 -2.66 2.93
C VAL A 425 -13.11 -3.49 3.10
N PHE A 426 -12.75 -4.26 2.10
CA PHE A 426 -11.53 -5.05 2.08
C PHE A 426 -10.89 -5.02 0.70
N VAL A 427 -9.58 -4.74 0.62
CA VAL A 427 -8.84 -4.73 -0.63
C VAL A 427 -7.85 -5.89 -0.68
N PHE A 428 -7.93 -6.69 -1.74
CA PHE A 428 -6.95 -7.68 -2.16
C PHE A 428 -6.08 -7.08 -3.26
N ASP A 429 -4.78 -7.05 -3.09
CA ASP A 429 -3.81 -6.48 -4.02
C ASP A 429 -3.09 -7.53 -4.90
N HIS A 430 -3.53 -8.80 -4.83
CA HIS A 430 -2.89 -9.90 -5.57
C HIS A 430 -3.08 -9.80 -7.08
N THR A 431 -4.25 -9.33 -7.55
CA THR A 431 -4.50 -9.10 -8.98
C THR A 431 -3.50 -8.10 -9.54
N ASP A 432 -3.21 -7.04 -8.81
CA ASP A 432 -2.18 -6.06 -9.14
C ASP A 432 -0.77 -6.68 -9.15
N ARG A 433 -0.38 -7.35 -8.04
CA ARG A 433 0.96 -7.92 -7.88
C ARG A 433 1.32 -8.94 -8.94
N ILE A 434 0.39 -9.85 -9.23
CA ILE A 434 0.60 -10.91 -10.23
C ILE A 434 0.66 -10.30 -11.63
N GLN A 435 -0.20 -9.34 -11.96
CA GLN A 435 -0.17 -8.68 -13.27
C GLN A 435 1.10 -7.86 -13.47
N HIS A 436 1.56 -7.12 -12.48
CA HIS A 436 2.86 -6.43 -12.54
C HIS A 436 3.98 -7.39 -12.94
N THR A 437 3.97 -8.60 -12.38
CA THR A 437 5.08 -9.54 -12.54
C THR A 437 4.98 -10.37 -13.82
N PHE A 438 3.78 -10.79 -14.23
CA PHE A 438 3.62 -11.84 -15.26
C PHE A 438 2.98 -11.37 -16.56
N PHE A 439 2.79 -10.06 -16.77
CA PHE A 439 2.18 -9.57 -18.01
C PHE A 439 3.01 -9.89 -19.25
N ARG A 440 4.36 -10.02 -19.12
CA ARG A 440 5.27 -10.48 -20.17
C ARG A 440 4.91 -11.86 -20.73
N CYS A 441 4.18 -12.67 -19.95
CA CYS A 441 3.74 -13.99 -20.38
C CYS A 441 2.52 -13.96 -21.31
N LEU A 442 1.81 -12.83 -21.38
CA LEU A 442 0.59 -12.66 -22.17
C LEU A 442 0.78 -11.79 -23.42
N ASP A 443 1.73 -10.85 -23.41
CA ASP A 443 1.92 -9.88 -24.48
C ASP A 443 3.03 -10.33 -25.47
N PRO A 444 2.67 -10.74 -26.70
CA PRO A 444 3.65 -11.14 -27.72
C PRO A 444 4.67 -10.05 -28.10
N SER A 445 4.32 -8.78 -27.84
CA SER A 445 5.19 -7.64 -28.13
C SER A 445 6.17 -7.32 -26.98
N HIS A 446 6.07 -8.00 -25.85
CA HIS A 446 6.99 -7.75 -24.73
C HIS A 446 8.38 -8.35 -25.04
N PRO A 447 9.50 -7.64 -24.74
CA PRO A 447 10.86 -8.12 -25.03
C PRO A 447 11.20 -9.49 -24.43
N LEU A 448 10.58 -9.88 -23.32
CA LEU A 448 10.80 -11.16 -22.65
C LEU A 448 9.75 -12.23 -23.01
N TYR A 449 8.82 -11.95 -23.94
CA TYR A 449 7.83 -12.94 -24.38
C TYR A 449 8.52 -14.11 -25.09
N GLY A 450 8.01 -15.32 -24.91
CA GLY A 450 8.57 -16.54 -25.50
C GLY A 450 9.85 -17.06 -24.84
N SER A 451 10.34 -16.40 -23.77
CA SER A 451 11.38 -17.01 -22.93
C SER A 451 10.84 -18.25 -22.22
N ALA A 452 11.71 -19.20 -21.87
CA ALA A 452 11.31 -20.42 -21.15
C ALA A 452 10.57 -20.11 -19.83
N GLU A 453 10.98 -19.03 -19.14
CA GLU A 453 10.28 -18.55 -17.93
C GLU A 453 8.89 -18.00 -18.27
N ALA A 454 8.75 -17.16 -19.32
CA ALA A 454 7.45 -16.63 -19.70
C ALA A 454 6.46 -17.76 -20.08
N GLU A 455 6.90 -18.78 -20.80
CA GLU A 455 6.06 -19.94 -21.14
C GLU A 455 5.66 -20.75 -19.89
N LYS A 456 6.58 -20.95 -18.94
CA LYS A 456 6.30 -21.68 -17.69
C LYS A 456 5.18 -21.01 -16.88
N TYR A 457 5.15 -19.67 -16.83
CA TYR A 457 4.20 -18.91 -15.99
C TYR A 457 3.05 -18.28 -16.77
N ARG A 458 2.77 -18.75 -17.98
CA ARG A 458 1.69 -18.23 -18.84
C ARG A 458 0.31 -18.24 -18.17
N GLY A 459 0.07 -19.18 -17.25
CA GLY A 459 -1.18 -19.31 -16.51
C GLY A 459 -1.27 -18.47 -15.23
N ALA A 460 -0.22 -17.78 -14.80
CA ALA A 460 -0.20 -17.12 -13.50
C ALA A 460 -1.28 -16.01 -13.35
N ILE A 461 -1.50 -15.22 -14.40
CA ILE A 461 -2.56 -14.19 -14.39
C ILE A 461 -3.95 -14.83 -14.42
N GLU A 462 -4.15 -15.88 -15.21
CA GLU A 462 -5.43 -16.60 -15.20
C GLU A 462 -5.73 -17.15 -13.81
N GLU A 463 -4.75 -17.75 -13.12
CA GLU A 463 -4.93 -18.32 -11.79
C GLU A 463 -5.44 -17.29 -10.77
N VAL A 464 -4.91 -16.05 -10.76
CA VAL A 464 -5.38 -15.04 -9.81
C VAL A 464 -6.82 -14.62 -10.08
N TYR A 465 -7.26 -14.60 -11.34
CA TYR A 465 -8.67 -14.34 -11.70
C TYR A 465 -9.59 -15.49 -11.29
N LEU A 466 -9.17 -16.74 -11.46
CA LEU A 466 -9.91 -17.90 -10.98
C LEU A 466 -10.08 -17.90 -9.47
N ARG A 467 -9.01 -17.58 -8.72
CA ARG A 467 -9.08 -17.43 -7.26
C ARG A 467 -9.99 -16.27 -6.83
N ALA A 468 -9.99 -15.17 -7.58
CA ALA A 468 -10.92 -14.07 -7.34
C ALA A 468 -12.38 -14.50 -7.58
N ASP A 469 -12.64 -15.34 -8.58
CA ASP A 469 -13.99 -15.89 -8.84
C ASP A 469 -14.44 -16.85 -7.73
N GLU A 470 -13.57 -17.71 -7.24
CA GLU A 470 -13.85 -18.58 -6.09
C GLU A 470 -14.13 -17.77 -4.82
N LEU A 471 -13.33 -16.74 -4.54
CA LEU A 471 -13.54 -15.81 -3.44
C LEU A 471 -14.93 -15.17 -3.54
N LEU A 472 -15.29 -14.65 -4.72
CA LEU A 472 -16.60 -14.08 -4.97
C LEU A 472 -17.73 -15.10 -4.77
N GLY A 473 -17.58 -16.31 -5.25
CA GLY A 473 -18.56 -17.40 -5.04
C GLY A 473 -18.84 -17.64 -3.56
N ARG A 474 -17.79 -17.64 -2.74
CA ARG A 474 -17.89 -17.79 -1.28
C ARG A 474 -18.51 -16.56 -0.60
N VAL A 475 -18.31 -15.36 -1.14
CA VAL A 475 -18.97 -14.12 -0.68
C VAL A 475 -20.45 -14.17 -1.01
N LEU A 476 -20.83 -14.48 -2.26
CA LEU A 476 -22.21 -14.56 -2.71
C LEU A 476 -23.04 -15.55 -1.88
N ALA A 477 -22.46 -16.69 -1.49
CA ALA A 477 -23.08 -17.68 -0.61
C ALA A 477 -23.35 -17.15 0.82
N ARG A 478 -22.79 -16.02 1.23
CA ARG A 478 -22.92 -15.41 2.55
C ARG A 478 -23.73 -14.11 2.57
N LEU A 479 -24.22 -13.70 1.39
CA LEU A 479 -25.10 -12.53 1.32
C LEU A 479 -26.47 -12.87 1.90
N GLY A 480 -27.00 -11.94 2.65
CA GLY A 480 -28.37 -11.99 3.17
C GLY A 480 -29.26 -10.91 2.57
N ARG A 481 -30.56 -10.98 2.89
CA ARG A 481 -31.48 -9.93 2.49
C ARG A 481 -31.07 -8.57 3.07
N GLY A 482 -31.05 -7.56 2.21
CA GLY A 482 -30.65 -6.20 2.57
C GLY A 482 -29.12 -5.98 2.55
N ASP A 483 -28.32 -6.92 2.00
CA ASP A 483 -26.91 -6.72 1.77
C ASP A 483 -26.67 -6.13 0.36
N ALA A 484 -25.93 -5.03 0.27
CA ALA A 484 -25.41 -4.50 -0.98
C ALA A 484 -23.95 -4.94 -1.13
N LEU A 485 -23.63 -5.57 -2.25
CA LEU A 485 -22.27 -5.97 -2.63
C LEU A 485 -21.78 -5.12 -3.80
N MET A 486 -20.59 -4.57 -3.66
CA MET A 486 -19.79 -3.97 -4.73
C MET A 486 -18.45 -4.70 -4.81
N VAL A 487 -18.12 -5.25 -5.98
CA VAL A 487 -16.80 -5.79 -6.29
C VAL A 487 -16.16 -4.86 -7.29
N MET A 488 -15.00 -4.32 -6.98
CA MET A 488 -14.40 -3.25 -7.80
C MET A 488 -12.88 -3.31 -7.85
N SER A 489 -12.31 -2.76 -8.90
CA SER A 489 -10.90 -2.38 -8.94
C SER A 489 -10.75 -0.87 -9.11
N ASP A 490 -9.63 -0.37 -8.69
CA ASP A 490 -9.29 1.05 -8.77
C ASP A 490 -8.78 1.47 -10.16
N HIS A 491 -8.21 0.55 -10.91
CA HIS A 491 -7.76 0.65 -12.30
C HIS A 491 -7.72 -0.73 -12.95
N GLY A 492 -7.48 -0.76 -14.27
CA GLY A 492 -7.12 -1.95 -15.04
C GLY A 492 -5.61 -2.10 -15.19
N PHE A 493 -5.18 -2.88 -16.20
CA PHE A 493 -3.77 -3.24 -16.36
C PHE A 493 -3.37 -3.36 -17.83
N LYS A 494 -2.11 -3.01 -18.16
CA LYS A 494 -1.53 -3.24 -19.49
C LYS A 494 -0.06 -3.66 -19.40
N SER A 495 0.49 -4.18 -20.49
CA SER A 495 1.90 -4.54 -20.60
C SER A 495 2.80 -3.31 -20.45
N PHE A 496 3.94 -3.48 -19.80
CA PHE A 496 5.01 -2.49 -19.69
C PHE A 496 6.24 -3.01 -20.43
N ARG A 497 6.38 -2.57 -21.69
CA ARG A 497 7.40 -3.03 -22.64
C ARG A 497 8.64 -2.15 -22.66
N ARG A 498 8.43 -0.83 -22.59
CA ARG A 498 9.49 0.18 -22.77
C ARG A 498 9.39 1.31 -21.74
N GLY A 499 10.51 1.63 -21.15
CA GLY A 499 10.67 2.78 -20.25
C GLY A 499 10.93 4.07 -21.02
N LEU A 500 10.27 5.16 -20.59
CA LEU A 500 10.55 6.53 -21.02
C LEU A 500 11.14 7.30 -19.84
N ASN A 501 12.40 7.75 -19.94
CA ASN A 501 13.00 8.63 -18.94
C ASN A 501 12.62 10.09 -19.20
N LEU A 502 11.67 10.62 -18.43
CA LEU A 502 11.22 12.01 -18.56
C LEU A 502 12.32 13.02 -18.25
N ASN A 503 13.22 12.73 -17.30
CA ASN A 503 14.33 13.65 -16.99
C ASN A 503 15.35 13.70 -18.12
N SER A 504 15.61 12.59 -18.81
CA SER A 504 16.41 12.56 -20.04
C SER A 504 15.76 13.38 -21.17
N TRP A 505 14.44 13.27 -21.32
CA TRP A 505 13.70 14.08 -22.27
C TRP A 505 13.74 15.57 -21.91
N LEU A 506 13.52 15.94 -20.64
CA LEU A 506 13.62 17.32 -20.16
C LEU A 506 15.04 17.89 -20.34
N LEU A 507 16.07 17.08 -20.14
CA LEU A 507 17.48 17.44 -20.37
C LEU A 507 17.70 17.75 -21.86
N GLN A 508 17.23 16.88 -22.77
CA GLN A 508 17.34 17.08 -24.21
C GLN A 508 16.59 18.33 -24.71
N GLN A 509 15.43 18.64 -24.09
CA GLN A 509 14.64 19.82 -24.39
C GLN A 509 15.16 21.10 -23.72
N GLY A 510 16.22 21.03 -22.90
CA GLY A 510 16.80 22.17 -22.20
C GLY A 510 16.00 22.71 -21.02
N TYR A 511 15.02 21.95 -20.51
CA TYR A 511 14.28 22.31 -19.30
C TYR A 511 15.00 21.89 -18.03
N LEU A 512 15.71 20.77 -18.05
CA LEU A 512 16.58 20.29 -17.00
C LEU A 512 18.05 20.52 -17.44
N VAL A 513 18.89 20.95 -16.51
CA VAL A 513 20.30 21.22 -16.78
C VAL A 513 21.15 20.49 -15.77
N CYS A 514 22.17 19.77 -16.22
CA CYS A 514 23.14 19.08 -15.38
C CYS A 514 24.48 19.79 -15.37
N GLN A 515 25.20 19.78 -14.25
CA GLN A 515 26.50 20.43 -14.05
C GLN A 515 27.57 19.89 -15.00
N ASN A 516 27.53 18.59 -15.26
CA ASN A 516 28.47 17.90 -16.16
C ASN A 516 28.03 17.89 -17.64
N GLY A 517 26.86 18.44 -17.96
CA GLY A 517 26.28 18.48 -19.30
C GLY A 517 25.81 17.15 -19.89
N SER A 518 26.03 16.00 -19.21
CA SER A 518 25.80 14.66 -19.75
C SER A 518 24.68 13.86 -19.04
N GLY A 519 24.26 14.26 -17.85
CA GLY A 519 23.22 13.56 -17.09
C GLY A 519 23.30 13.76 -15.59
N SER A 520 22.44 13.10 -14.87
CA SER A 520 22.38 13.09 -13.40
C SER A 520 22.15 11.68 -12.89
N ALA A 521 22.84 11.31 -11.80
CA ALA A 521 22.51 10.11 -11.03
C ALA A 521 21.20 10.31 -10.24
N GLU A 522 20.71 9.25 -9.61
CA GLU A 522 19.55 9.30 -8.72
C GLU A 522 19.63 10.43 -7.70
N MET A 523 18.46 10.84 -7.21
CA MET A 523 18.30 11.95 -6.25
C MET A 523 18.79 13.30 -6.80
N PHE A 524 18.72 13.50 -8.12
CA PHE A 524 19.10 14.75 -8.78
C PHE A 524 20.51 15.24 -8.45
N LYS A 525 21.46 14.32 -8.23
CA LYS A 525 22.77 14.58 -7.67
C LYS A 525 23.57 15.62 -8.46
N ASP A 526 23.47 15.60 -9.78
CA ASP A 526 24.27 16.44 -10.70
C ASP A 526 23.43 17.56 -11.35
N VAL A 527 22.22 17.80 -10.88
CA VAL A 527 21.31 18.83 -11.41
C VAL A 527 21.77 20.24 -11.01
N ASP A 528 21.88 21.13 -11.98
CA ASP A 528 22.07 22.57 -11.76
C ASP A 528 20.69 23.26 -11.60
N TRP A 529 20.28 23.41 -10.36
CA TRP A 529 18.98 24.02 -10.01
C TRP A 529 18.89 25.50 -10.37
N SER A 530 20.02 26.21 -10.53
CA SER A 530 20.02 27.62 -10.92
C SER A 530 19.65 27.85 -12.38
N ARG A 531 19.66 26.78 -13.18
CA ARG A 531 19.33 26.80 -14.62
C ARG A 531 18.20 25.84 -14.99
N THR A 532 17.77 24.97 -14.08
CA THR A 532 16.70 23.98 -14.29
C THR A 532 15.34 24.61 -14.12
N ARG A 533 14.50 24.56 -15.18
CA ARG A 533 13.14 25.10 -15.20
C ARG A 533 12.08 24.07 -14.83
N ALA A 534 12.31 22.78 -15.17
CA ALA A 534 11.41 21.68 -14.88
C ALA A 534 12.19 20.39 -14.62
N TYR A 535 11.60 19.48 -13.81
CA TYR A 535 12.15 18.17 -13.47
C TYR A 535 11.01 17.17 -13.26
N ALA A 536 11.26 15.90 -13.52
CA ALA A 536 10.30 14.82 -13.31
C ALA A 536 10.62 14.05 -12.02
N LEU A 537 9.58 13.69 -11.27
CA LEU A 537 9.67 12.90 -10.05
C LEU A 537 8.45 11.98 -9.95
N GLY A 538 8.65 10.75 -9.49
CA GLY A 538 7.60 9.75 -9.43
C GLY A 538 7.30 9.13 -10.78
N LEU A 539 6.10 8.63 -10.98
CA LEU A 539 5.75 7.79 -12.13
C LEU A 539 5.13 8.56 -13.31
N SER A 540 4.55 9.73 -13.06
CA SER A 540 3.88 10.50 -14.15
C SER A 540 3.97 12.02 -13.98
N GLY A 541 4.71 12.52 -12.98
CA GLY A 541 4.70 13.94 -12.63
C GLY A 541 5.91 14.71 -13.14
N ILE A 542 5.67 15.88 -13.75
CA ILE A 542 6.69 16.90 -14.02
C ILE A 542 6.37 18.13 -13.17
N TYR A 543 7.37 18.62 -12.46
CA TYR A 543 7.31 19.79 -11.59
C TYR A 543 8.09 20.94 -12.21
N LEU A 544 7.53 22.13 -12.18
CA LEU A 544 8.26 23.35 -12.50
C LEU A 544 9.07 23.79 -11.27
N ASN A 545 10.27 24.27 -11.48
CA ASN A 545 11.11 24.84 -10.42
C ASN A 545 10.68 26.30 -10.14
N LEU A 546 9.56 26.47 -9.42
CA LEU A 546 8.86 27.74 -9.22
C LEU A 546 9.48 28.60 -8.12
N LYS A 547 9.67 29.89 -8.39
CA LYS A 547 10.01 30.89 -7.37
C LYS A 547 8.94 30.93 -6.26
N GLY A 548 9.38 30.84 -5.01
CA GLY A 548 8.50 30.90 -3.84
C GLY A 548 7.84 29.58 -3.48
N ARG A 549 7.88 28.56 -4.34
CA ARG A 549 7.45 27.19 -4.06
C ARG A 549 8.63 26.28 -3.75
N GLU A 550 9.58 26.18 -4.63
CA GLU A 550 10.85 25.45 -4.42
C GLU A 550 11.92 26.42 -3.87
N ALA A 551 12.77 25.93 -2.95
CA ALA A 551 13.82 26.76 -2.33
C ALA A 551 14.81 27.33 -3.36
N ARG A 552 15.00 26.64 -4.47
CA ARG A 552 15.90 27.03 -5.59
C ARG A 552 15.14 27.37 -6.87
N GLY A 553 13.86 27.78 -6.73
CA GLY A 553 12.99 28.08 -7.84
C GLY A 553 13.44 29.27 -8.69
N ILE A 554 13.34 29.11 -10.03
CA ILE A 554 13.75 30.14 -10.99
C ILE A 554 12.61 30.60 -11.91
N VAL A 555 11.57 29.77 -12.11
CA VAL A 555 10.40 30.09 -12.95
C VAL A 555 9.46 31.01 -12.17
N ALA A 556 9.07 32.14 -12.76
CA ALA A 556 8.13 33.03 -12.12
C ALA A 556 6.71 32.43 -12.08
N PRO A 557 5.99 32.53 -10.95
CA PRO A 557 4.61 32.08 -10.86
C PRO A 557 3.71 32.92 -11.76
N GLY A 558 2.53 32.40 -12.13
CA GLY A 558 1.57 33.10 -12.99
C GLY A 558 1.80 32.82 -14.47
N GLY A 559 1.93 33.86 -15.29
CA GLY A 559 1.95 33.74 -16.75
C GLY A 559 3.09 32.88 -17.31
N GLU A 560 4.32 33.04 -16.79
CA GLU A 560 5.48 32.25 -17.22
C GLU A 560 5.27 30.75 -16.91
N ALA A 561 4.85 30.46 -15.68
CA ALA A 561 4.58 29.09 -15.26
C ALA A 561 3.44 28.46 -16.10
N ALA A 562 2.36 29.20 -16.35
CA ALA A 562 1.24 28.70 -17.16
C ALA A 562 1.65 28.44 -18.61
N ALA A 563 2.44 29.33 -19.23
CA ALA A 563 2.96 29.14 -20.56
C ALA A 563 3.88 27.91 -20.64
N LEU A 564 4.76 27.73 -19.65
CA LEU A 564 5.70 26.61 -19.62
C LEU A 564 4.99 25.26 -19.40
N ARG A 565 3.96 25.20 -18.53
CA ARG A 565 3.14 23.98 -18.38
C ARG A 565 2.50 23.57 -19.69
N LYS A 566 1.87 24.54 -20.35
CA LYS A 566 1.20 24.32 -21.63
C LYS A 566 2.18 23.89 -22.74
N GLU A 567 3.35 24.52 -22.80
CA GLU A 567 4.41 24.17 -23.75
C GLU A 567 4.88 22.73 -23.55
N ILE A 568 5.21 22.33 -22.29
CA ILE A 568 5.66 20.97 -21.97
C ILE A 568 4.56 19.96 -22.27
N ALA A 569 3.31 20.22 -21.86
CA ALA A 569 2.17 19.34 -22.12
C ALA A 569 1.93 19.13 -23.62
N GLN A 570 2.01 20.18 -24.43
CA GLN A 570 1.88 20.11 -25.88
C GLN A 570 2.99 19.30 -26.53
N LYS A 571 4.26 19.51 -26.15
CA LYS A 571 5.40 18.78 -26.71
C LYS A 571 5.39 17.28 -26.34
N LEU A 572 4.83 16.93 -25.18
CA LEU A 572 4.68 15.54 -24.76
C LEU A 572 3.52 14.84 -25.47
N THR A 573 2.44 15.57 -25.79
CA THR A 573 1.28 14.99 -26.46
C THR A 573 1.65 14.46 -27.85
N GLY A 574 1.45 13.15 -28.04
CA GLY A 574 1.81 12.46 -29.29
C GLY A 574 3.30 12.16 -29.45
N LEU A 575 4.11 12.29 -28.39
CA LEU A 575 5.54 11.95 -28.43
C LEU A 575 5.73 10.51 -28.90
N LYS A 576 6.54 10.35 -29.93
CA LYS A 576 6.87 9.05 -30.51
C LYS A 576 8.20 8.53 -30.01
N ASP A 577 8.27 7.22 -29.85
CA ASP A 577 9.50 6.48 -29.65
C ASP A 577 10.22 6.34 -31.00
N PRO A 578 11.41 6.89 -31.18
CA PRO A 578 12.12 6.83 -32.46
C PRO A 578 12.56 5.41 -32.85
N ASP A 579 12.72 4.50 -31.89
CA ASP A 579 13.17 3.13 -32.15
C ASP A 579 12.04 2.27 -32.73
N THR A 580 10.78 2.49 -32.30
CA THR A 580 9.62 1.69 -32.69
C THR A 580 8.66 2.43 -33.65
N GLY A 581 8.71 3.74 -33.66
CA GLY A 581 7.74 4.61 -34.39
C GLY A 581 6.38 4.72 -33.66
N GLU A 582 6.16 4.00 -32.56
CA GLU A 582 4.92 4.03 -31.78
C GLU A 582 4.78 5.36 -31.00
N THR A 583 3.54 5.77 -30.74
CA THR A 583 3.26 6.88 -29.82
C THR A 583 3.48 6.40 -28.39
N ALA A 584 4.45 6.97 -27.69
CA ALA A 584 4.80 6.63 -26.31
C ALA A 584 3.96 7.42 -25.29
N VAL A 585 3.58 8.66 -25.59
CA VAL A 585 2.74 9.51 -24.75
C VAL A 585 1.49 9.90 -25.50
N LEU A 586 0.33 9.49 -25.00
CA LEU A 586 -0.95 9.88 -25.60
C LEU A 586 -1.24 11.36 -25.34
N ARG A 587 -1.02 11.81 -24.10
CA ARG A 587 -1.35 13.15 -23.69
C ARG A 587 -0.49 13.67 -22.55
N GLY A 588 -0.01 14.91 -22.68
CA GLY A 588 0.44 15.72 -21.56
C GLY A 588 -0.73 16.55 -21.02
N TYR A 589 -0.95 16.51 -19.71
CA TYR A 589 -2.04 17.23 -19.06
C TYR A 589 -1.49 18.40 -18.25
N ASP A 590 -1.97 19.61 -18.49
CA ASP A 590 -1.80 20.70 -17.52
C ASP A 590 -2.64 20.37 -16.29
N ALA A 591 -1.98 20.20 -15.14
CA ALA A 591 -2.65 19.79 -13.90
C ALA A 591 -3.67 20.84 -13.41
N TYR A 592 -3.46 22.11 -13.70
CA TYR A 592 -4.36 23.20 -13.30
C TYR A 592 -5.61 23.30 -14.20
N GLU A 593 -5.58 22.72 -15.39
CA GLU A 593 -6.77 22.56 -16.23
C GLU A 593 -7.53 21.25 -15.93
N SER A 594 -6.81 20.21 -15.49
CA SER A 594 -7.34 18.85 -15.33
C SER A 594 -7.83 18.54 -13.92
N LEU A 595 -7.30 19.20 -12.90
CA LEU A 595 -7.60 18.99 -11.49
C LEU A 595 -8.08 20.30 -10.84
N HIS A 596 -8.76 20.19 -9.71
CA HIS A 596 -9.22 21.34 -8.95
C HIS A 596 -9.20 21.08 -7.44
N GLY A 597 -8.99 22.10 -6.65
CA GLY A 597 -9.02 22.00 -5.20
C GLY A 597 -7.90 22.79 -4.51
N PRO A 598 -7.94 22.85 -3.18
CA PRO A 598 -7.03 23.70 -2.39
C PRO A 598 -5.58 23.17 -2.33
N TYR A 599 -5.31 21.96 -2.84
CA TYR A 599 -3.98 21.34 -2.78
C TYR A 599 -3.29 21.23 -4.14
N LEU A 600 -3.79 21.95 -5.17
CA LEU A 600 -3.16 21.96 -6.49
C LEU A 600 -1.70 22.43 -6.47
N GLU A 601 -1.34 23.31 -5.55
CA GLU A 601 0.05 23.73 -5.39
C GLU A 601 1.03 22.58 -5.06
N ASN A 602 0.52 21.44 -4.54
CA ASN A 602 1.29 20.23 -4.25
C ASN A 602 1.32 19.25 -5.42
N ALA A 603 0.47 19.45 -6.42
CA ALA A 603 0.41 18.62 -7.60
C ALA A 603 1.69 18.76 -8.46
N PRO A 604 2.05 17.75 -9.26
CA PRO A 604 2.87 17.97 -10.44
C PRO A 604 2.23 19.04 -11.32
N ASP A 605 3.05 19.86 -11.96
CA ASP A 605 2.57 20.92 -12.86
C ASP A 605 2.05 20.35 -14.18
N VAL A 606 2.68 19.26 -14.66
CA VAL A 606 2.22 18.49 -15.83
C VAL A 606 2.15 17.02 -15.44
N LEU A 607 1.05 16.36 -15.82
CA LEU A 607 0.87 14.92 -15.68
C LEU A 607 1.01 14.27 -17.06
N VAL A 608 1.64 13.10 -17.11
CA VAL A 608 1.95 12.40 -18.35
C VAL A 608 1.09 11.14 -18.47
N GLY A 609 0.22 11.14 -19.49
CA GLY A 609 -0.57 9.97 -19.89
C GLY A 609 0.19 9.15 -20.92
N TYR A 610 0.93 8.14 -20.49
CA TYR A 610 1.64 7.23 -21.39
C TYR A 610 0.67 6.35 -22.16
N ASN A 611 1.09 5.90 -23.32
CA ASN A 611 0.37 4.91 -24.10
C ASN A 611 0.61 3.50 -23.54
N THR A 612 -0.24 2.55 -23.90
CA THR A 612 -0.06 1.12 -23.65
C THR A 612 1.33 0.65 -24.08
N GLY A 613 2.02 -0.05 -23.18
CA GLY A 613 3.39 -0.52 -23.41
C GLY A 613 4.48 0.42 -22.88
N TYR A 614 4.17 1.66 -22.57
CA TYR A 614 5.12 2.66 -22.10
C TYR A 614 4.82 3.13 -20.68
N ARG A 615 5.85 3.50 -19.94
CA ARG A 615 5.77 4.09 -18.61
C ARG A 615 7.09 4.82 -18.31
N MET A 616 7.11 5.66 -17.26
CA MET A 616 8.36 6.17 -16.67
C MET A 616 9.32 5.01 -16.40
N ASP A 617 10.58 5.15 -16.78
CA ASP A 617 11.59 4.14 -16.47
C ASP A 617 11.92 4.11 -14.96
N TRP A 618 12.66 3.09 -14.55
CA TRP A 618 12.99 2.90 -13.13
C TRP A 618 13.92 3.98 -12.58
N GLU A 619 14.90 4.40 -13.38
CA GLU A 619 15.93 5.34 -12.97
C GLU A 619 15.41 6.77 -12.89
N GLY A 620 14.59 7.17 -13.86
CA GLY A 620 13.99 8.50 -13.91
C GLY A 620 13.03 8.78 -12.78
N THR A 621 12.37 7.74 -12.23
CA THR A 621 11.45 7.86 -11.09
C THR A 621 12.06 8.56 -9.88
N LEU A 622 13.37 8.38 -9.65
CA LEU A 622 14.13 9.00 -8.56
C LEU A 622 15.03 10.16 -9.02
N GLY A 623 14.80 10.70 -10.22
CA GLY A 623 15.47 11.90 -10.68
C GLY A 623 16.77 11.66 -11.45
N SER A 624 17.04 10.43 -11.89
CA SER A 624 18.14 10.15 -12.81
C SER A 624 17.84 10.65 -14.22
N ALA A 625 18.86 11.12 -14.93
CA ALA A 625 18.80 11.51 -16.32
C ALA A 625 20.05 11.02 -17.07
N SER A 626 19.89 10.58 -18.30
CA SER A 626 20.97 10.10 -19.17
C SER A 626 20.78 10.61 -20.60
N ALA A 627 21.69 10.25 -21.51
CA ALA A 627 21.51 10.54 -22.92
C ALA A 627 20.37 9.69 -23.56
N ARG A 628 20.01 8.57 -22.94
CA ARG A 628 18.97 7.65 -23.46
C ARG A 628 17.61 8.05 -22.89
N ILE A 629 16.63 8.27 -23.77
CA ILE A 629 15.26 8.60 -23.40
C ILE A 629 14.42 7.33 -23.29
N PHE A 630 14.54 6.40 -24.23
CA PHE A 630 13.77 5.16 -24.30
C PHE A 630 14.66 3.95 -24.06
N SER A 631 14.13 2.92 -23.41
CA SER A 631 14.81 1.66 -23.17
C SER A 631 13.81 0.51 -23.02
N ASP A 632 14.19 -0.71 -23.44
CA ASP A 632 13.40 -1.90 -23.25
C ASP A 632 13.29 -2.24 -21.77
N ASN A 633 12.12 -2.68 -21.33
CA ASN A 633 11.93 -3.21 -20.01
C ASN A 633 12.30 -4.70 -19.97
N LEU A 634 13.43 -5.01 -19.36
CA LEU A 634 13.97 -6.36 -19.19
C LEU A 634 13.81 -6.87 -17.74
N LYS A 635 13.04 -6.16 -16.90
CA LYS A 635 12.79 -6.56 -15.52
C LYS A 635 11.58 -7.48 -15.40
N SER A 636 11.50 -8.23 -14.29
CA SER A 636 10.34 -9.09 -14.01
C SER A 636 9.03 -8.30 -13.85
N TRP A 637 9.11 -7.04 -13.43
CA TRP A 637 7.98 -6.11 -13.44
C TRP A 637 7.61 -5.71 -14.87
N SER A 638 6.68 -6.40 -15.45
CA SER A 638 6.38 -6.39 -16.90
C SER A 638 4.98 -5.91 -17.28
N GLY A 639 4.14 -5.64 -16.30
CA GLY A 639 2.85 -5.00 -16.46
C GLY A 639 2.75 -3.74 -15.62
N ASP A 640 1.94 -2.79 -16.04
CA ASP A 640 1.72 -1.55 -15.30
C ASP A 640 0.38 -0.89 -15.64
N HIS A 641 -0.02 0.05 -14.80
CA HIS A 641 -1.24 0.83 -14.90
C HIS A 641 -1.00 2.34 -14.80
N CYS A 642 0.25 2.76 -14.49
CA CYS A 642 0.65 4.17 -14.38
C CYS A 642 0.77 4.81 -15.76
N ILE A 643 -0.31 4.72 -16.55
CA ILE A 643 -0.43 5.19 -17.93
C ILE A 643 -1.65 6.09 -18.08
N ASP A 644 -2.04 6.44 -19.29
CA ASP A 644 -3.24 7.26 -19.53
C ASP A 644 -4.48 6.58 -18.92
N PRO A 645 -5.30 7.29 -18.14
CA PRO A 645 -6.48 6.70 -17.49
C PRO A 645 -7.49 6.07 -18.44
N SER A 646 -7.54 6.53 -19.68
CA SER A 646 -8.44 5.96 -20.69
C SER A 646 -8.05 4.55 -21.13
N CYS A 647 -6.79 4.15 -20.93
CA CYS A 647 -6.28 2.83 -21.26
C CYS A 647 -6.53 1.79 -20.17
N VAL A 648 -6.78 2.21 -18.92
CA VAL A 648 -6.83 1.33 -17.73
C VAL A 648 -8.03 1.61 -16.84
N PRO A 649 -9.26 1.64 -17.35
CA PRO A 649 -10.43 1.68 -16.48
C PRO A 649 -10.44 0.45 -15.57
N GLY A 650 -10.94 0.59 -14.33
CA GLY A 650 -11.19 -0.53 -13.46
C GLY A 650 -12.51 -1.25 -13.76
N VAL A 651 -12.92 -2.15 -12.87
CA VAL A 651 -14.20 -2.87 -12.90
C VAL A 651 -15.11 -2.44 -11.76
N LEU A 652 -16.41 -2.50 -11.98
CA LEU A 652 -17.43 -2.41 -10.95
C LEU A 652 -18.53 -3.44 -11.20
N PHE A 653 -18.66 -4.42 -10.33
CA PHE A 653 -19.76 -5.38 -10.28
C PHE A 653 -20.59 -5.13 -9.04
N THR A 654 -21.91 -5.18 -9.16
CA THR A 654 -22.83 -5.01 -8.03
C THR A 654 -23.92 -6.06 -8.04
N ASN A 655 -24.46 -6.39 -6.87
CA ASN A 655 -25.66 -7.25 -6.77
C ASN A 655 -26.97 -6.46 -6.91
N PHE A 656 -26.90 -5.17 -7.19
CA PHE A 656 -28.03 -4.29 -7.48
C PHE A 656 -27.86 -3.66 -8.85
N ARG A 657 -28.95 -3.15 -9.44
CA ARG A 657 -28.92 -2.48 -10.75
C ARG A 657 -28.94 -0.98 -10.58
N PHE A 658 -28.24 -0.28 -11.47
CA PHE A 658 -28.26 1.16 -11.66
C PHE A 658 -28.12 1.48 -13.15
N SER A 659 -28.71 2.58 -13.58
CA SER A 659 -28.80 2.96 -15.00
C SER A 659 -27.57 3.73 -15.50
N ARG A 660 -26.82 4.34 -14.59
CA ARG A 660 -25.68 5.20 -14.94
C ARG A 660 -24.55 4.39 -15.57
N GLU A 661 -24.08 4.84 -16.76
CA GLU A 661 -23.03 4.13 -17.53
C GLU A 661 -21.62 4.70 -17.30
N ASP A 662 -21.52 5.98 -16.97
CA ASP A 662 -20.25 6.70 -16.81
C ASP A 662 -19.67 6.65 -15.39
N ALA A 663 -19.76 5.52 -14.73
CA ALA A 663 -19.31 5.33 -13.36
C ALA A 663 -17.80 5.68 -13.20
N TRP A 664 -17.52 6.47 -12.17
CA TRP A 664 -16.18 6.88 -11.78
C TRP A 664 -15.88 6.45 -10.34
N ILE A 665 -14.62 6.12 -10.06
CA ILE A 665 -14.22 5.61 -8.74
C ILE A 665 -14.62 6.54 -7.59
N GLY A 666 -14.64 7.85 -7.81
CA GLY A 666 -15.11 8.84 -6.85
C GLY A 666 -16.62 8.78 -6.54
N ASP A 667 -17.42 8.07 -7.34
CA ASP A 667 -18.85 7.91 -7.13
C ASP A 667 -19.20 6.87 -6.06
N ILE A 668 -18.23 6.04 -5.67
CA ILE A 668 -18.43 4.98 -4.68
C ILE A 668 -18.75 5.55 -3.29
N ALA A 669 -17.97 6.53 -2.83
CA ALA A 669 -18.18 7.15 -1.52
C ALA A 669 -19.59 7.75 -1.37
N PRO A 670 -20.07 8.64 -2.27
CA PRO A 670 -21.44 9.18 -2.18
C PRO A 670 -22.51 8.11 -2.38
N THR A 671 -22.25 7.06 -3.16
CA THR A 671 -23.17 5.91 -3.30
C THR A 671 -23.35 5.18 -1.98
N VAL A 672 -22.27 4.89 -1.27
CA VAL A 672 -22.34 4.25 0.06
C VAL A 672 -23.12 5.13 1.05
N LEU A 673 -22.88 6.43 1.07
CA LEU A 673 -23.63 7.34 1.94
C LEU A 673 -25.13 7.30 1.63
N ARG A 674 -25.53 7.34 0.35
CA ARG A 674 -26.94 7.24 -0.05
C ARG A 674 -27.58 5.91 0.30
N LEU A 675 -26.87 4.79 0.17
CA LEU A 675 -27.36 3.47 0.59
C LEU A 675 -27.71 3.43 2.09
N PHE A 676 -27.04 4.24 2.91
CA PHE A 676 -27.35 4.42 4.33
C PHE A 676 -28.29 5.60 4.60
N ASP A 677 -28.91 6.19 3.58
CA ASP A 677 -29.80 7.35 3.67
C ASP A 677 -29.14 8.58 4.29
N LEU A 678 -27.85 8.75 4.01
CA LEU A 678 -27.08 9.90 4.48
C LEU A 678 -26.95 10.94 3.36
N LYS A 679 -26.93 12.21 3.78
CA LYS A 679 -26.67 13.32 2.86
C LYS A 679 -25.23 13.28 2.36
N VAL A 680 -25.06 13.39 1.05
CA VAL A 680 -23.74 13.53 0.43
C VAL A 680 -23.18 14.92 0.71
N PRO A 681 -21.96 15.03 1.28
CA PRO A 681 -21.33 16.34 1.51
C PRO A 681 -21.08 17.10 0.21
N ALA A 682 -21.34 18.41 0.24
CA ALA A 682 -21.21 19.27 -0.96
C ALA A 682 -19.76 19.37 -1.51
N TYR A 683 -18.76 19.01 -0.72
CA TYR A 683 -17.36 19.02 -1.18
C TYR A 683 -16.99 17.80 -2.04
N MET A 684 -17.80 16.72 -2.03
CA MET A 684 -17.57 15.56 -2.87
C MET A 684 -17.82 15.90 -4.35
N ASP A 685 -16.91 15.44 -5.20
CA ASP A 685 -17.02 15.59 -6.66
C ASP A 685 -17.82 14.45 -7.27
N GLY A 686 -17.70 13.27 -6.67
CA GLY A 686 -18.46 12.10 -7.05
C GLY A 686 -19.97 12.26 -6.81
N LYS A 687 -20.74 11.55 -7.60
CA LYS A 687 -22.21 11.53 -7.54
C LYS A 687 -22.70 10.12 -7.24
N PRO A 688 -23.78 9.93 -6.48
CA PRO A 688 -24.35 8.61 -6.28
C PRO A 688 -24.65 7.91 -7.60
N LEU A 689 -24.36 6.62 -7.68
CA LEU A 689 -24.66 5.79 -8.85
C LEU A 689 -26.16 5.50 -8.99
N LEU A 690 -26.88 5.49 -7.88
CA LEU A 690 -28.29 5.18 -7.78
C LEU A 690 -29.12 6.46 -7.65
N ASN A 691 -30.21 6.54 -8.41
CA ASN A 691 -31.27 7.50 -8.20
C ASN A 691 -32.26 7.03 -7.10
N ASP A 692 -33.24 7.85 -6.71
CA ASP A 692 -34.15 7.53 -5.61
C ASP A 692 -35.06 6.32 -5.92
N GLN A 693 -35.45 6.13 -7.17
CA GLN A 693 -36.25 4.95 -7.58
C GLN A 693 -35.41 3.67 -7.46
N GLU A 694 -34.18 3.68 -7.93
CA GLU A 694 -33.27 2.54 -7.85
C GLU A 694 -32.91 2.21 -6.39
N LEU A 695 -32.80 3.20 -5.52
CA LEU A 695 -32.59 3.00 -4.07
C LEU A 695 -33.79 2.26 -3.44
N GLU A 696 -35.04 2.60 -3.83
CA GLU A 696 -36.22 1.88 -3.35
C GLU A 696 -36.27 0.44 -3.88
N GLU A 697 -35.76 0.18 -5.07
CA GLU A 697 -35.63 -1.20 -5.58
C GLU A 697 -34.61 -2.00 -4.76
N VAL A 698 -33.48 -1.38 -4.37
CA VAL A 698 -32.50 -2.00 -3.49
C VAL A 698 -33.11 -2.35 -2.14
N ARG A 699 -33.96 -1.48 -1.56
CA ARG A 699 -34.66 -1.72 -0.28
C ARG A 699 -35.59 -2.93 -0.33
N LYS A 700 -36.18 -3.21 -1.47
CA LYS A 700 -37.12 -4.34 -1.64
C LYS A 700 -36.43 -5.70 -1.73
N ARG A 701 -35.14 -5.74 -2.06
CA ARG A 701 -34.29 -6.95 -2.11
C ARG A 701 -33.85 -7.36 -0.72
#